data_ddd73a7c6cd0bb3c42e0938ffb5d9424
#
_entry.id   ddd73a7c6cd0bb3c42e0938ffb5d9424
#
_cell.length_a   1.000
_cell.length_b   1.000
_cell.length_c   1.000
_cell.angle_alpha   90.00
_cell.angle_beta   90.00
_cell.angle_gamma   90.00
#
_symmetry.space_group_name_H-M   'P 1'
#
loop_
_entity.id
_entity.type
_entity.pdbx_description
1 polymer ?
#
loop_
_entity_poly.entity_id
_entity_poly.type
_entity_poly.pdbx_seq_one_letter_code
_entity_poly.pdbx_strand_id
1 'polypeptide(L)'
;MALDRQEVEKRIEELRREIEEHSYRYYVLDDPVITDAEYDRLMRELIELEESHPDLITPDSPTQRVGGEPLPFFEKVEHPVPMLSLGNAFNEEDLKEFDQRVRRLAGVDRVRYVCELKIDGLAVSLRYENGVLVQGATRGDGQTGENITQNLKTIRSLPLRLRRPVTLEVRGEAFLPKGEFQRINAQKEKRGEPLFANPRNAAAGSLRQLDPRLAAERALDIFVYGIGWMEGEEMPGTHGESLRFLADLGFKVNPQWRSVERIEDVMAYIEEWRERRADLGYEIDGVVIKVDDLALREVLGTTVKSPRWAIAYKFPAEEAVTILRDIEIKVGRTGAVTPTALLDPVTLAGTTVKRASLHNEDIIREKGILLGDHVLVRKAGDIIPEIVGVLPERRTGEERPYRMPENCPECGSRLVHLDGEVALRCINPQCPAQTREGIIHFVSRGAMNIEGLGEKVVTQLFEAGLVRSVADLYYLKREDLLPLERMGEKSVTNLLTSIERSKQNSVERLLFGLGIRFVGSKGALLLARHFRHLDRIMEADREELESISEIGPRMADSIVTYFAKPEVREVVERLRAAGVNFSYKGPRPEEAAEGPFAGKTVVLTGTLSHFSRKEAADRIEALGGKVTGSVSKNTDLLIAGEKAGSKLKKAQDLGIRVIDEQTFLEMLGQED
;
A
#
# COMPACT_ATOMS: atom_id res chain seq x y z
N MET A 1 -28.58 31.47 -35.59
CA MET A 1 -27.32 31.46 -36.34
C MET A 1 -26.47 30.38 -35.72
N ALA A 2 -25.99 29.42 -36.51
CA ALA A 2 -25.02 28.45 -35.99
C ALA A 2 -23.73 29.22 -35.69
N LEU A 3 -23.18 29.03 -34.49
CA LEU A 3 -21.88 29.59 -34.10
C LEU A 3 -20.81 29.06 -35.08
N ASP A 4 -19.86 29.90 -35.47
CA ASP A 4 -18.68 29.46 -36.22
C ASP A 4 -17.86 28.53 -35.31
N ARG A 5 -17.12 27.60 -35.93
CA ARG A 5 -16.32 26.60 -35.18
C ARG A 5 -15.37 27.24 -34.18
N GLN A 6 -14.74 28.36 -34.51
CA GLN A 6 -13.87 29.11 -33.61
C GLN A 6 -14.63 29.70 -32.41
N GLU A 7 -15.86 30.13 -32.63
CA GLU A 7 -16.73 30.61 -31.54
C GLU A 7 -17.16 29.49 -30.62
N VAL A 8 -17.41 28.29 -31.16
CA VAL A 8 -17.72 27.10 -30.38
C VAL A 8 -16.54 26.67 -29.52
N GLU A 9 -15.34 26.56 -30.10
CA GLU A 9 -14.10 26.22 -29.38
C GLU A 9 -13.87 27.19 -28.22
N LYS A 10 -13.95 28.46 -28.47
CA LYS A 10 -13.80 29.51 -27.45
C LYS A 10 -14.86 29.39 -26.35
N ARG A 11 -16.12 29.15 -26.72
CA ARG A 11 -17.20 29.00 -25.73
C ARG A 11 -17.03 27.76 -24.86
N ILE A 12 -16.61 26.65 -25.42
CA ILE A 12 -16.28 25.42 -24.68
C ILE A 12 -15.17 25.70 -23.66
N GLU A 13 -14.09 26.38 -24.05
CA GLU A 13 -13.00 26.72 -23.13
C GLU A 13 -13.43 27.67 -22.00
N GLU A 14 -14.28 28.65 -22.31
CA GLU A 14 -14.86 29.55 -21.31
C GLU A 14 -15.73 28.78 -20.31
N LEU A 15 -16.63 27.92 -20.79
CA LEU A 15 -17.50 27.10 -19.94
C LEU A 15 -16.71 26.16 -19.03
N ARG A 16 -15.70 25.47 -19.56
CA ARG A 16 -14.84 24.61 -18.76
C ARG A 16 -14.17 25.37 -17.63
N ARG A 17 -13.62 26.54 -17.92
CA ARG A 17 -12.97 27.40 -16.92
C ARG A 17 -13.94 27.91 -15.86
N GLU A 18 -15.13 28.36 -16.27
CA GLU A 18 -16.19 28.81 -15.35
C GLU A 18 -16.64 27.65 -14.43
N ILE A 19 -16.92 26.49 -14.99
CA ILE A 19 -17.37 25.31 -14.24
C ILE A 19 -16.26 24.83 -13.27
N GLU A 20 -15.01 24.84 -13.69
CA GLU A 20 -13.89 24.48 -12.80
C GLU A 20 -13.74 25.47 -11.63
N GLU A 21 -13.82 26.79 -11.88
CA GLU A 21 -13.74 27.80 -10.82
C GLU A 21 -14.91 27.67 -9.84
N HIS A 22 -16.12 27.44 -10.31
CA HIS A 22 -17.29 27.25 -9.45
C HIS A 22 -17.22 25.93 -8.68
N SER A 23 -16.72 24.86 -9.30
CA SER A 23 -16.44 23.58 -8.61
C SER A 23 -15.40 23.75 -7.51
N TYR A 24 -14.32 24.47 -7.79
CA TYR A 24 -13.29 24.76 -6.80
C TYR A 24 -13.84 25.57 -5.61
N ARG A 25 -14.60 26.62 -5.89
CA ARG A 25 -15.24 27.40 -4.83
C ARG A 25 -16.18 26.60 -3.96
N TYR A 26 -17.00 25.77 -4.60
CA TYR A 26 -17.99 24.94 -3.90
C TYR A 26 -17.35 23.79 -3.11
N TYR A 27 -16.52 22.96 -3.77
CA TYR A 27 -16.04 21.70 -3.18
C TYR A 27 -14.72 21.83 -2.41
N VAL A 28 -13.92 22.85 -2.69
CA VAL A 28 -12.60 23.04 -2.06
C VAL A 28 -12.62 24.18 -1.04
N LEU A 29 -13.19 25.34 -1.41
CA LEU A 29 -13.20 26.54 -0.56
C LEU A 29 -14.44 26.65 0.34
N ASP A 30 -15.51 25.88 0.08
CA ASP A 30 -16.81 26.00 0.73
C ASP A 30 -17.38 27.45 0.66
N ASP A 31 -17.16 28.10 -0.50
CA ASP A 31 -17.55 29.51 -0.77
C ASP A 31 -18.26 29.62 -2.12
N PRO A 32 -19.46 29.01 -2.29
CA PRO A 32 -20.19 29.06 -3.54
C PRO A 32 -20.67 30.49 -3.84
N VAL A 33 -20.49 30.92 -5.09
CA VAL A 33 -20.90 32.27 -5.56
C VAL A 33 -22.02 32.22 -6.60
N ILE A 34 -22.43 31.05 -7.04
CA ILE A 34 -23.58 30.80 -7.90
C ILE A 34 -24.49 29.74 -7.27
N THR A 35 -25.73 29.70 -7.72
CA THR A 35 -26.71 28.69 -7.32
C THR A 35 -26.47 27.36 -8.05
N ASP A 36 -26.97 26.26 -7.49
CA ASP A 36 -26.93 24.94 -8.13
C ASP A 36 -27.60 24.95 -9.53
N ALA A 37 -28.70 25.72 -9.65
CA ALA A 37 -29.42 25.87 -10.93
C ALA A 37 -28.56 26.57 -12.01
N GLU A 38 -27.76 27.56 -11.60
CA GLU A 38 -26.82 28.25 -12.50
C GLU A 38 -25.69 27.33 -12.91
N TYR A 39 -25.12 26.58 -11.96
CA TYR A 39 -24.11 25.57 -12.25
C TYR A 39 -24.61 24.50 -13.23
N ASP A 40 -25.80 23.97 -13.00
CA ASP A 40 -26.44 22.96 -13.85
C ASP A 40 -26.72 23.50 -15.28
N ARG A 41 -26.98 24.79 -15.41
CA ARG A 41 -27.17 25.44 -16.71
C ARG A 41 -25.84 25.48 -17.49
N LEU A 42 -24.74 25.87 -16.84
CA LEU A 42 -23.41 25.88 -17.43
C LEU A 42 -22.99 24.46 -17.87
N MET A 43 -23.23 23.47 -17.04
CA MET A 43 -22.94 22.08 -17.36
C MET A 43 -23.75 21.59 -18.55
N ARG A 44 -25.04 21.88 -18.63
CA ARG A 44 -25.89 21.48 -19.77
C ARG A 44 -25.41 22.12 -21.07
N GLU A 45 -25.10 23.42 -21.05
CA GLU A 45 -24.57 24.11 -22.22
C GLU A 45 -23.26 23.46 -22.71
N LEU A 46 -22.36 23.12 -21.80
CA LEU A 46 -21.12 22.44 -22.15
C LEU A 46 -21.35 21.05 -22.75
N ILE A 47 -22.26 20.25 -22.18
CA ILE A 47 -22.62 18.93 -22.68
C ILE A 47 -23.18 19.05 -24.10
N GLU A 48 -24.13 19.92 -24.36
CA GLU A 48 -24.74 20.13 -25.66
C GLU A 48 -23.71 20.54 -26.74
N LEU A 49 -22.76 21.41 -26.39
CA LEU A 49 -21.68 21.81 -27.30
C LEU A 49 -20.70 20.67 -27.57
N GLU A 50 -20.30 19.91 -26.57
CA GLU A 50 -19.39 18.78 -26.73
C GLU A 50 -20.05 17.61 -27.46
N GLU A 51 -21.34 17.31 -27.22
CA GLU A 51 -22.07 16.31 -27.99
C GLU A 51 -22.21 16.67 -29.46
N SER A 52 -22.37 17.97 -29.77
CA SER A 52 -22.42 18.48 -31.11
C SER A 52 -21.06 18.51 -31.81
N HIS A 53 -19.95 18.53 -31.05
CA HIS A 53 -18.57 18.60 -31.51
C HIS A 53 -17.68 17.62 -30.75
N PRO A 54 -17.83 16.30 -30.95
CA PRO A 54 -17.12 15.26 -30.17
C PRO A 54 -15.59 15.34 -30.30
N ASP A 55 -15.08 15.91 -31.36
CA ASP A 55 -13.65 16.14 -31.62
C ASP A 55 -13.04 17.23 -30.72
N LEU A 56 -13.87 18.04 -30.05
CA LEU A 56 -13.45 19.05 -29.07
C LEU A 56 -13.48 18.55 -27.62
N ILE A 57 -13.93 17.32 -27.38
CA ILE A 57 -13.93 16.74 -26.03
C ILE A 57 -12.50 16.46 -25.61
N THR A 58 -12.11 16.97 -24.42
CA THR A 58 -10.81 16.70 -23.82
C THR A 58 -10.93 15.82 -22.58
N PRO A 59 -9.92 15.01 -22.23
CA PRO A 59 -9.97 14.11 -21.07
C PRO A 59 -10.18 14.80 -19.71
N ASP A 60 -9.88 16.09 -19.65
CA ASP A 60 -10.00 16.96 -18.48
C ASP A 60 -11.29 17.79 -18.48
N SER A 61 -12.17 17.64 -19.47
CA SER A 61 -13.46 18.31 -19.43
C SER A 61 -14.26 17.89 -18.20
N PRO A 62 -14.96 18.84 -17.52
CA PRO A 62 -15.89 18.51 -16.44
C PRO A 62 -16.94 17.46 -16.81
N THR A 63 -17.31 17.37 -18.09
CA THR A 63 -18.25 16.34 -18.60
C THR A 63 -17.67 14.92 -18.57
N GLN A 64 -16.35 14.77 -18.49
CA GLN A 64 -15.65 13.49 -18.47
C GLN A 64 -15.37 12.95 -17.07
N ARG A 65 -15.91 13.61 -16.01
CA ARG A 65 -15.75 13.13 -14.60
C ARG A 65 -16.42 11.81 -14.34
N VAL A 66 -17.60 11.60 -14.91
CA VAL A 66 -18.38 10.37 -14.75
C VAL A 66 -18.63 9.82 -16.14
N GLY A 67 -17.81 8.91 -16.58
CA GLY A 67 -17.92 8.32 -17.90
C GLY A 67 -17.17 6.99 -17.99
N GLY A 68 -17.43 6.28 -19.07
CA GLY A 68 -16.78 5.03 -19.41
C GLY A 68 -17.64 3.79 -19.13
N GLU A 69 -17.34 2.73 -19.86
CA GLU A 69 -17.86 1.41 -19.62
C GLU A 69 -17.19 0.78 -18.37
N PRO A 70 -17.87 -0.14 -17.68
CA PRO A 70 -17.28 -0.88 -16.58
C PRO A 70 -15.98 -1.57 -17.02
N LEU A 71 -14.92 -1.39 -16.22
CA LEU A 71 -13.63 -1.99 -16.50
C LEU A 71 -13.68 -3.51 -16.28
N PRO A 72 -12.97 -4.30 -17.08
CA PRO A 72 -12.85 -5.74 -16.84
C PRO A 72 -12.01 -6.07 -15.62
N PHE A 73 -10.99 -5.25 -15.31
CA PHE A 73 -10.06 -5.35 -14.18
C PHE A 73 -9.32 -4.03 -14.00
N PHE A 74 -8.62 -3.88 -12.87
CA PHE A 74 -7.70 -2.75 -12.65
C PHE A 74 -6.29 -3.10 -13.10
N GLU A 75 -5.72 -2.27 -13.95
CA GLU A 75 -4.32 -2.37 -14.33
C GLU A 75 -3.40 -2.06 -13.14
N LYS A 76 -2.23 -2.65 -13.12
CA LYS A 76 -1.21 -2.34 -12.11
C LYS A 76 -0.41 -1.11 -12.50
N VAL A 77 -0.15 -0.27 -11.51
CA VAL A 77 0.66 0.93 -11.62
C VAL A 77 1.83 0.83 -10.66
N GLU A 78 3.03 0.99 -11.16
CA GLU A 78 4.23 1.10 -10.33
C GLU A 78 4.44 2.55 -9.90
N HIS A 79 4.77 2.76 -8.62
CA HIS A 79 5.06 4.08 -8.09
C HIS A 79 6.53 4.43 -8.33
N PRO A 80 6.84 5.52 -9.09
CA PRO A 80 8.22 5.96 -9.31
C PRO A 80 8.97 6.28 -8.01
N VAL A 81 8.23 6.79 -7.03
CA VAL A 81 8.70 6.98 -5.65
C VAL A 81 7.83 6.12 -4.73
N PRO A 82 8.38 5.20 -3.94
CA PRO A 82 7.60 4.31 -3.09
C PRO A 82 6.66 5.06 -2.14
N MET A 83 5.45 4.55 -1.96
CA MET A 83 4.47 5.02 -0.98
C MET A 83 4.63 4.26 0.33
N LEU A 84 5.56 4.71 1.17
CA LEU A 84 5.89 4.05 2.43
C LEU A 84 4.77 4.20 3.47
N SER A 85 4.66 3.21 4.34
CA SER A 85 3.85 3.32 5.55
C SER A 85 4.55 4.20 6.58
N LEU A 86 3.81 4.75 7.54
CA LEU A 86 4.38 5.52 8.64
C LEU A 86 4.69 4.61 9.83
N GLY A 87 5.75 4.93 10.59
CA GLY A 87 5.93 4.38 11.93
C GLY A 87 4.84 4.89 12.86
N ASN A 88 4.54 4.17 13.94
CA ASN A 88 3.51 4.56 14.89
C ASN A 88 4.14 5.03 16.22
N ALA A 89 3.49 6.01 16.85
CA ALA A 89 3.67 6.42 18.24
C ALA A 89 2.32 6.33 18.94
N PHE A 90 2.30 5.93 20.22
CA PHE A 90 1.08 5.76 21.00
C PHE A 90 1.08 6.59 22.27
N ASN A 91 2.20 7.15 22.66
CA ASN A 91 2.41 7.93 23.87
C ASN A 91 3.46 9.04 23.65
N GLU A 92 3.66 9.88 24.66
CA GLU A 92 4.60 11.00 24.62
C GLU A 92 6.07 10.52 24.56
N GLU A 93 6.39 9.42 25.19
CA GLU A 93 7.73 8.83 25.19
C GLU A 93 8.16 8.42 23.78
N ASP A 94 7.27 7.77 23.02
CA ASP A 94 7.52 7.39 21.63
C ASP A 94 7.84 8.61 20.77
N LEU A 95 7.15 9.76 21.00
CA LEU A 95 7.41 11.01 20.29
C LEU A 95 8.75 11.63 20.68
N LYS A 96 9.12 11.58 21.96
CA LYS A 96 10.43 12.05 22.44
C LYS A 96 11.57 11.22 21.86
N GLU A 97 11.40 9.90 21.81
CA GLU A 97 12.37 9.00 21.14
C GLU A 97 12.48 9.29 19.65
N PHE A 98 11.37 9.55 18.99
CA PHE A 98 11.35 9.97 17.58
C PHE A 98 12.15 11.27 17.38
N ASP A 99 11.90 12.30 18.16
CA ASP A 99 12.60 13.59 18.09
C ASP A 99 14.12 13.44 18.37
N GLN A 100 14.49 12.68 19.40
CA GLN A 100 15.89 12.40 19.72
C GLN A 100 16.61 11.67 18.57
N ARG A 101 15.93 10.68 17.97
CA ARG A 101 16.47 9.95 16.82
C ARG A 101 16.64 10.84 15.61
N VAL A 102 15.66 11.71 15.31
CA VAL A 102 15.71 12.67 14.20
C VAL A 102 16.87 13.63 14.40
N ARG A 103 16.98 14.27 15.56
CA ARG A 103 18.08 15.23 15.85
C ARG A 103 19.45 14.57 15.77
N ARG A 104 19.60 13.38 16.32
CA ARG A 104 20.87 12.63 16.29
C ARG A 104 21.28 12.27 14.86
N LEU A 105 20.37 11.77 14.04
CA LEU A 105 20.64 11.36 12.66
C LEU A 105 20.90 12.57 11.75
N ALA A 106 20.23 13.67 12.01
CA ALA A 106 20.39 14.92 11.26
C ALA A 106 21.60 15.77 11.73
N GLY A 107 22.13 15.49 12.92
CA GLY A 107 23.23 16.27 13.49
C GLY A 107 22.83 17.71 13.88
N VAL A 108 21.57 17.91 14.32
CA VAL A 108 21.03 19.23 14.66
C VAL A 108 20.41 19.22 16.06
N ASP A 109 20.43 20.39 16.72
CA ASP A 109 19.87 20.54 18.08
C ASP A 109 18.36 20.80 18.08
N ARG A 110 17.83 21.33 16.99
CA ARG A 110 16.40 21.69 16.85
C ARG A 110 15.86 21.26 15.50
N VAL A 111 14.60 20.82 15.50
CA VAL A 111 13.88 20.41 14.31
C VAL A 111 12.48 21.01 14.36
N ARG A 112 12.08 21.64 13.26
CA ARG A 112 10.71 22.09 13.05
C ARG A 112 9.89 20.95 12.50
N TYR A 113 8.68 20.78 13.01
CA TYR A 113 7.73 19.76 12.58
C TYR A 113 6.48 20.39 11.99
N VAL A 114 5.83 19.67 11.09
CA VAL A 114 4.45 19.94 10.66
C VAL A 114 3.56 18.82 11.20
N CYS A 115 2.51 19.21 11.89
CA CYS A 115 1.45 18.35 12.37
C CYS A 115 0.27 18.41 11.42
N GLU A 116 -0.24 17.25 11.01
CA GLU A 116 -1.41 17.10 10.14
C GLU A 116 -2.38 16.10 10.74
N LEU A 117 -3.67 16.26 10.48
CA LEU A 117 -4.65 15.24 10.85
C LEU A 117 -4.45 13.98 10.03
N LYS A 118 -4.43 12.84 10.67
CA LYS A 118 -4.36 11.54 10.02
C LYS A 118 -5.76 11.11 9.59
N ILE A 119 -6.09 11.40 8.34
CA ILE A 119 -7.40 11.08 7.77
C ILE A 119 -7.55 9.57 7.66
N ASP A 120 -8.71 9.05 8.05
CA ASP A 120 -9.02 7.62 7.97
C ASP A 120 -9.70 7.31 6.63
N GLY A 121 -8.89 7.07 5.61
CA GLY A 121 -9.31 6.85 4.23
C GLY A 121 -8.45 5.84 3.47
N LEU A 122 -8.32 6.06 2.17
CA LEU A 122 -7.49 5.29 1.26
C LEU A 122 -6.41 6.18 0.66
N ALA A 123 -5.15 5.85 0.89
CA ALA A 123 -4.02 6.55 0.32
C ALA A 123 -3.95 6.33 -1.21
N VAL A 124 -3.80 7.42 -1.94
CA VAL A 124 -3.72 7.44 -3.40
C VAL A 124 -2.57 8.29 -3.88
N SER A 125 -2.03 7.94 -5.06
CA SER A 125 -1.14 8.80 -5.85
C SER A 125 -1.89 9.34 -7.05
N LEU A 126 -1.58 10.57 -7.44
CA LEU A 126 -2.20 11.29 -8.54
C LEU A 126 -1.11 11.90 -9.39
N ARG A 127 -1.03 11.52 -10.66
CA ARG A 127 -0.07 12.06 -11.62
C ARG A 127 -0.74 13.03 -12.57
N TYR A 128 -0.12 14.20 -12.67
CA TYR A 128 -0.52 15.26 -13.59
C TYR A 128 0.62 15.52 -14.58
N GLU A 129 0.26 15.69 -15.84
CA GLU A 129 1.17 16.10 -16.92
C GLU A 129 0.68 17.42 -17.52
N ASN A 130 1.54 18.43 -17.50
CA ASN A 130 1.17 19.79 -17.94
C ASN A 130 -0.14 20.29 -17.27
N GLY A 131 -0.33 19.95 -16.02
CA GLY A 131 -1.52 20.33 -15.25
C GLY A 131 -2.76 19.46 -15.46
N VAL A 132 -2.74 18.44 -16.29
CA VAL A 132 -3.89 17.54 -16.56
C VAL A 132 -3.72 16.24 -15.80
N LEU A 133 -4.77 15.77 -15.13
CA LEU A 133 -4.78 14.47 -14.44
C LEU A 133 -4.72 13.34 -15.48
N VAL A 134 -3.62 12.59 -15.47
CA VAL A 134 -3.42 11.46 -16.39
C VAL A 134 -3.54 10.10 -15.71
N GLN A 135 -3.23 10.00 -14.43
CA GLN A 135 -3.27 8.73 -13.70
C GLN A 135 -3.54 8.93 -12.22
N GLY A 136 -4.37 8.05 -11.66
CA GLY A 136 -4.56 7.90 -10.23
C GLY A 136 -4.49 6.45 -9.81
N ALA A 137 -3.76 6.15 -8.74
CA ALA A 137 -3.54 4.79 -8.29
C ALA A 137 -3.67 4.64 -6.78
N THR A 138 -4.05 3.44 -6.32
CA THR A 138 -3.98 3.07 -4.90
C THR A 138 -2.52 2.91 -4.48
N ARG A 139 -2.24 3.05 -3.18
CA ARG A 139 -0.91 2.76 -2.63
C ARG A 139 -0.46 1.33 -2.91
N GLY A 140 -1.37 0.37 -2.85
CA GLY A 140 -1.05 -1.04 -2.98
C GLY A 140 -0.09 -1.52 -1.88
N ASP A 141 1.01 -2.18 -2.28
CA ASP A 141 2.09 -2.60 -1.37
C ASP A 141 3.14 -1.51 -1.13
N GLY A 142 2.92 -0.33 -1.69
CA GLY A 142 3.83 0.81 -1.63
C GLY A 142 4.72 0.96 -2.86
N GLN A 143 4.93 -0.11 -3.62
CA GLN A 143 5.65 -0.08 -4.90
C GLN A 143 4.70 -0.20 -6.09
N THR A 144 3.68 -1.03 -5.96
CA THR A 144 2.69 -1.28 -7.01
C THR A 144 1.28 -1.09 -6.48
N GLY A 145 0.50 -0.24 -7.12
CA GLY A 145 -0.91 0.01 -6.85
C GLY A 145 -1.82 -0.47 -7.98
N GLU A 146 -3.10 -0.17 -7.86
CA GLU A 146 -4.13 -0.40 -8.88
C GLU A 146 -4.51 0.93 -9.52
N ASN A 147 -4.61 0.96 -10.85
CA ASN A 147 -5.07 2.13 -11.61
C ASN A 147 -6.56 2.34 -11.38
N ILE A 148 -6.91 3.34 -10.61
CA ILE A 148 -8.29 3.72 -10.29
C ILE A 148 -8.63 5.12 -10.81
N THR A 149 -7.98 5.55 -11.86
CA THR A 149 -8.12 6.91 -12.43
C THR A 149 -9.57 7.28 -12.68
N GLN A 150 -10.36 6.40 -13.28
CA GLN A 150 -11.75 6.68 -13.59
C GLN A 150 -12.60 6.91 -12.34
N ASN A 151 -12.36 6.14 -11.28
CA ASN A 151 -13.07 6.30 -10.01
C ASN A 151 -12.64 7.58 -9.29
N LEU A 152 -11.35 7.92 -9.31
CA LEU A 152 -10.84 9.17 -8.71
C LEU A 152 -11.37 10.42 -9.41
N LYS A 153 -11.55 10.38 -10.74
CA LYS A 153 -12.15 11.48 -11.51
C LYS A 153 -13.56 11.84 -11.02
N THR A 154 -14.29 10.89 -10.42
CA THR A 154 -15.64 11.14 -9.88
C THR A 154 -15.63 12.00 -8.61
N ILE A 155 -14.49 12.15 -7.95
CA ILE A 155 -14.34 13.01 -6.76
C ILE A 155 -14.35 14.47 -7.21
N ARG A 156 -15.40 15.16 -6.85
CA ARG A 156 -15.67 16.54 -7.36
C ARG A 156 -14.67 17.59 -6.86
N SER A 157 -14.10 17.39 -5.67
CA SER A 157 -13.05 18.25 -5.11
C SER A 157 -11.66 18.02 -5.71
N LEU A 158 -11.48 16.95 -6.51
CA LEU A 158 -10.24 16.68 -7.22
C LEU A 158 -10.20 17.44 -8.54
N PRO A 159 -9.22 18.36 -8.77
CA PRO A 159 -9.10 19.04 -10.04
C PRO A 159 -8.69 18.07 -11.15
N LEU A 160 -9.39 18.06 -12.29
CA LEU A 160 -8.96 17.34 -13.49
C LEU A 160 -7.87 18.13 -14.22
N ARG A 161 -7.88 19.47 -14.06
CA ARG A 161 -6.86 20.40 -14.54
C ARG A 161 -6.39 21.29 -13.40
N LEU A 162 -5.09 21.42 -13.23
CA LEU A 162 -4.47 22.32 -12.27
C LEU A 162 -4.53 23.78 -12.76
N ARG A 163 -4.44 24.71 -11.85
CA ARG A 163 -4.40 26.15 -12.15
C ARG A 163 -3.13 26.59 -12.90
N ARG A 164 -2.08 25.78 -12.85
CA ARG A 164 -0.83 25.97 -13.59
C ARG A 164 -0.43 24.66 -14.29
N PRO A 165 0.23 24.73 -15.46
CA PRO A 165 0.62 23.56 -16.23
C PRO A 165 1.88 22.89 -15.63
N VAL A 166 1.75 22.32 -14.42
CA VAL A 166 2.83 21.65 -13.72
C VAL A 166 2.73 20.14 -13.97
N THR A 167 3.88 19.50 -14.14
CA THR A 167 4.00 18.04 -14.20
C THR A 167 4.50 17.52 -12.87
N LEU A 168 3.66 16.77 -12.13
CA LEU A 168 3.99 16.28 -10.80
C LEU A 168 3.16 15.04 -10.43
N GLU A 169 3.66 14.31 -9.43
CA GLU A 169 2.87 13.34 -8.67
C GLU A 169 2.59 13.90 -7.27
N VAL A 170 1.34 13.84 -6.87
CA VAL A 170 0.92 14.21 -5.52
C VAL A 170 0.31 13.01 -4.80
N ARG A 171 0.31 13.07 -3.47
CA ARG A 171 -0.24 12.05 -2.59
C ARG A 171 -1.37 12.64 -1.77
N GLY A 172 -2.43 11.86 -1.64
CA GLY A 172 -3.60 12.25 -0.90
C GLY A 172 -4.29 11.08 -0.22
N GLU A 173 -5.28 11.41 0.57
CA GLU A 173 -6.16 10.45 1.22
C GLU A 173 -7.57 10.69 0.72
N ALA A 174 -8.12 9.73 -0.01
CA ALA A 174 -9.51 9.72 -0.42
C ALA A 174 -10.36 9.10 0.71
N PHE A 175 -11.44 9.76 1.07
CA PHE A 175 -12.27 9.37 2.21
C PHE A 175 -13.76 9.58 1.93
N LEU A 176 -14.59 8.97 2.76
CA LEU A 176 -16.02 9.17 2.74
C LEU A 176 -16.43 10.06 3.93
N PRO A 177 -17.05 11.25 3.68
CA PRO A 177 -17.57 12.09 4.75
C PRO A 177 -18.58 11.35 5.63
N LYS A 178 -18.63 11.70 6.94
CA LYS A 178 -19.53 11.05 7.92
C LYS A 178 -21.00 11.11 7.50
N GLY A 179 -21.46 12.25 6.99
CA GLY A 179 -22.84 12.39 6.53
C GLY A 179 -23.18 11.47 5.35
N GLU A 180 -22.25 11.32 4.40
CA GLU A 180 -22.40 10.43 3.25
C GLU A 180 -22.38 8.96 3.67
N PHE A 181 -21.53 8.59 4.60
CA PHE A 181 -21.51 7.24 5.16
C PHE A 181 -22.85 6.85 5.79
N GLN A 182 -23.45 7.75 6.57
CA GLN A 182 -24.76 7.55 7.17
C GLN A 182 -25.86 7.44 6.11
N ARG A 183 -25.82 8.31 5.09
CA ARG A 183 -26.78 8.29 3.97
C ARG A 183 -26.74 6.96 3.21
N ILE A 184 -25.54 6.50 2.87
CA ILE A 184 -25.34 5.25 2.11
C ILE A 184 -25.83 4.04 2.94
N ASN A 185 -25.47 3.97 4.22
CA ASN A 185 -25.89 2.88 5.09
C ASN A 185 -27.41 2.86 5.29
N ALA A 186 -28.07 4.02 5.44
CA ALA A 186 -29.53 4.10 5.50
C ALA A 186 -30.21 3.62 4.21
N GLN A 187 -29.62 3.87 3.03
CA GLN A 187 -30.12 3.34 1.76
C GLN A 187 -29.93 1.83 1.66
N LYS A 188 -28.76 1.31 2.07
CA LYS A 188 -28.49 -0.13 2.09
C LYS A 188 -29.43 -0.90 3.02
N GLU A 189 -29.71 -0.33 4.20
CA GLU A 189 -30.66 -0.89 5.15
C GLU A 189 -32.06 -1.03 4.55
N LYS A 190 -32.54 0.03 3.87
CA LYS A 190 -33.84 0.00 3.16
C LYS A 190 -33.91 -1.06 2.06
N ARG A 191 -32.77 -1.42 1.45
CA ARG A 191 -32.66 -2.43 0.40
C ARG A 191 -32.35 -3.83 0.94
N GLY A 192 -32.19 -3.99 2.27
CA GLY A 192 -31.79 -5.25 2.88
C GLY A 192 -30.36 -5.69 2.52
N GLU A 193 -29.50 -4.75 2.11
CA GLU A 193 -28.11 -5.00 1.76
C GLU A 193 -27.18 -4.92 2.99
N PRO A 194 -26.06 -5.65 3.01
CA PRO A 194 -25.06 -5.53 4.06
C PRO A 194 -24.55 -4.09 4.19
N LEU A 195 -24.52 -3.57 5.42
CA LEU A 195 -24.02 -2.22 5.72
C LEU A 195 -22.49 -2.17 5.60
N PHE A 196 -21.98 -0.99 5.29
CA PHE A 196 -20.56 -0.75 5.44
C PHE A 196 -20.18 -0.63 6.93
N ALA A 197 -19.08 -1.26 7.29
CA ALA A 197 -18.61 -1.31 8.67
C ALA A 197 -18.08 0.04 9.20
N ASN A 198 -17.38 0.80 8.35
CA ASN A 198 -16.84 2.12 8.67
C ASN A 198 -16.63 2.95 7.39
N PRO A 199 -16.42 4.28 7.52
CA PRO A 199 -16.19 5.17 6.37
C PRO A 199 -14.97 4.79 5.52
N ARG A 200 -13.89 4.32 6.13
CA ARG A 200 -12.67 3.87 5.43
C ARG A 200 -12.95 2.69 4.49
N ASN A 201 -13.62 1.65 5.00
CA ASN A 201 -13.97 0.47 4.19
C ASN A 201 -14.96 0.85 3.08
N ALA A 202 -15.88 1.77 3.35
CA ALA A 202 -16.80 2.28 2.35
C ALA A 202 -16.06 3.07 1.25
N ALA A 203 -15.10 3.92 1.60
CA ALA A 203 -14.27 4.65 0.65
C ALA A 203 -13.43 3.71 -0.22
N ALA A 204 -12.71 2.76 0.41
CA ALA A 204 -11.90 1.78 -0.30
C ALA A 204 -12.74 0.91 -1.23
N GLY A 205 -13.89 0.42 -0.76
CA GLY A 205 -14.82 -0.36 -1.56
C GLY A 205 -15.45 0.44 -2.71
N SER A 206 -15.58 1.74 -2.56
CA SER A 206 -16.11 2.63 -3.61
C SER A 206 -15.10 2.88 -4.72
N LEU A 207 -13.85 3.16 -4.35
CA LEU A 207 -12.77 3.41 -5.31
C LEU A 207 -12.30 2.15 -6.05
N ARG A 208 -12.67 0.97 -5.56
CA ARG A 208 -12.38 -0.32 -6.20
C ARG A 208 -13.59 -0.93 -6.92
N GLN A 209 -14.58 -0.11 -7.28
CA GLN A 209 -15.67 -0.52 -8.17
C GLN A 209 -15.17 -0.52 -9.61
N LEU A 210 -15.49 -1.56 -10.36
CA LEU A 210 -15.17 -1.63 -11.78
C LEU A 210 -16.03 -0.66 -12.62
N ASP A 211 -17.21 -0.31 -12.13
CA ASP A 211 -18.09 0.71 -12.72
C ASP A 211 -17.91 2.05 -12.00
N PRO A 212 -17.35 3.08 -12.64
CA PRO A 212 -17.11 4.38 -12.01
C PRO A 212 -18.41 5.11 -11.64
N ARG A 213 -19.56 4.79 -12.21
CA ARG A 213 -20.84 5.37 -11.84
C ARG A 213 -21.21 5.04 -10.39
N LEU A 214 -20.87 3.83 -9.93
CA LEU A 214 -21.07 3.44 -8.53
C LEU A 214 -20.17 4.22 -7.56
N ALA A 215 -18.97 4.61 -7.98
CA ALA A 215 -18.11 5.48 -7.21
C ALA A 215 -18.68 6.91 -7.14
N ALA A 216 -19.20 7.42 -8.26
CA ALA A 216 -19.79 8.75 -8.35
C ALA A 216 -21.00 8.96 -7.41
N GLU A 217 -21.85 7.92 -7.23
CA GLU A 217 -23.01 7.96 -6.34
C GLU A 217 -22.66 8.14 -4.86
N ARG A 218 -21.39 7.90 -4.48
CA ARG A 218 -20.97 7.83 -3.08
C ARG A 218 -20.31 9.11 -2.57
N ALA A 219 -20.28 10.18 -3.36
CA ALA A 219 -19.78 11.49 -2.99
C ALA A 219 -18.51 11.48 -2.11
N LEU A 220 -17.48 10.77 -2.58
CA LEU A 220 -16.16 10.74 -1.96
C LEU A 220 -15.50 12.12 -1.96
N ASP A 221 -14.62 12.35 -1.01
CA ASP A 221 -13.79 13.54 -0.92
C ASP A 221 -12.31 13.17 -0.81
N ILE A 222 -11.40 14.14 -0.95
CA ILE A 222 -9.97 13.89 -0.91
C ILE A 222 -9.23 15.08 -0.27
N PHE A 223 -8.22 14.77 0.55
CA PHE A 223 -7.19 15.73 0.94
C PHE A 223 -5.86 15.35 0.35
N VAL A 224 -5.20 16.30 -0.31
CA VAL A 224 -3.84 16.15 -0.82
C VAL A 224 -2.86 16.65 0.22
N TYR A 225 -1.83 15.86 0.56
CA TYR A 225 -0.94 16.12 1.69
C TYR A 225 0.55 16.06 1.35
N GLY A 226 0.91 15.86 0.11
CA GLY A 226 2.33 15.83 -0.23
C GLY A 226 2.62 15.68 -1.71
N ILE A 227 3.84 16.06 -2.08
CA ILE A 227 4.40 15.93 -3.41
C ILE A 227 5.29 14.69 -3.44
N GLY A 228 5.05 13.77 -4.35
CA GLY A 228 5.91 12.62 -4.59
C GLY A 228 7.14 13.00 -5.40
N TRP A 229 6.91 13.63 -6.55
CA TRP A 229 7.94 14.21 -7.41
C TRP A 229 7.34 15.34 -8.25
N MET A 230 8.18 16.19 -8.80
CA MET A 230 7.79 17.31 -9.65
C MET A 230 8.86 17.58 -10.72
N GLU A 231 8.43 18.00 -11.90
CA GLU A 231 9.28 18.36 -13.03
C GLU A 231 9.07 19.81 -13.43
N GLY A 232 10.14 20.44 -13.92
CA GLY A 232 10.07 21.78 -14.52
C GLY A 232 9.99 22.94 -13.54
N GLU A 233 9.69 22.69 -12.28
CA GLU A 233 9.67 23.69 -11.21
C GLU A 233 10.56 23.25 -10.04
N GLU A 234 10.98 24.22 -9.22
CA GLU A 234 11.77 23.95 -8.02
C GLU A 234 10.86 23.42 -6.90
N MET A 235 11.32 22.32 -6.25
CA MET A 235 10.61 21.80 -5.07
C MET A 235 10.63 22.85 -3.94
N PRO A 236 9.50 23.04 -3.24
CA PRO A 236 9.49 23.86 -2.03
C PRO A 236 10.55 23.42 -1.02
N GLY A 237 11.06 24.37 -0.24
CA GLY A 237 12.09 24.07 0.76
C GLY A 237 11.56 23.37 2.00
N THR A 238 10.28 23.60 2.32
CA THR A 238 9.62 23.05 3.50
C THR A 238 8.32 22.34 3.16
N HIS A 239 7.86 21.48 4.06
CA HIS A 239 6.58 20.82 3.90
C HIS A 239 5.39 21.77 4.00
N GLY A 240 5.46 22.77 4.89
CA GLY A 240 4.45 23.82 4.97
C GLY A 240 4.33 24.62 3.67
N GLU A 241 5.45 24.91 3.01
CA GLU A 241 5.45 25.54 1.67
C GLU A 241 4.85 24.59 0.63
N SER A 242 5.15 23.29 0.70
CA SER A 242 4.55 22.29 -0.19
C SER A 242 3.04 22.24 -0.07
N LEU A 243 2.48 22.31 1.15
CA LEU A 243 1.05 22.32 1.37
C LEU A 243 0.38 23.60 0.80
N ARG A 244 1.01 24.78 0.94
CA ARG A 244 0.53 26.02 0.32
C ARG A 244 0.61 25.94 -1.19
N PHE A 245 1.73 25.46 -1.73
CA PHE A 245 1.91 25.26 -3.17
C PHE A 245 0.81 24.35 -3.77
N LEU A 246 0.48 23.25 -3.09
CA LEU A 246 -0.59 22.36 -3.50
C LEU A 246 -1.96 23.05 -3.49
N ALA A 247 -2.24 23.86 -2.47
CA ALA A 247 -3.48 24.65 -2.42
C ALA A 247 -3.54 25.68 -3.56
N ASP A 248 -2.43 26.34 -3.89
CA ASP A 248 -2.33 27.30 -5.01
C ASP A 248 -2.54 26.63 -6.37
N LEU A 249 -2.20 25.35 -6.51
CA LEU A 249 -2.49 24.57 -7.71
C LEU A 249 -3.98 24.17 -7.83
N GLY A 250 -4.78 24.34 -6.80
CA GLY A 250 -6.21 24.02 -6.77
C GLY A 250 -6.56 22.73 -6.04
N PHE A 251 -5.61 22.08 -5.39
CA PHE A 251 -5.88 20.91 -4.57
C PHE A 251 -6.57 21.26 -3.25
N LYS A 252 -7.44 20.38 -2.79
CA LYS A 252 -8.00 20.46 -1.44
C LYS A 252 -6.96 19.95 -0.45
N VAL A 253 -6.38 20.88 0.33
CA VAL A 253 -5.46 20.59 1.42
C VAL A 253 -6.22 20.72 2.73
N ASN A 254 -5.99 19.80 3.68
CA ASN A 254 -6.62 19.91 5.00
C ASN A 254 -6.15 21.22 5.69
N PRO A 255 -7.06 22.12 6.10
CA PRO A 255 -6.66 23.42 6.65
C PRO A 255 -6.13 23.35 8.08
N GLN A 256 -6.24 22.23 8.74
CA GLN A 256 -5.92 22.07 10.16
C GLN A 256 -4.44 21.77 10.44
N TRP A 257 -3.58 21.75 9.41
CA TRP A 257 -2.16 21.55 9.63
C TRP A 257 -1.51 22.72 10.37
N ARG A 258 -0.45 22.42 11.15
CA ARG A 258 0.28 23.42 11.93
C ARG A 258 1.78 23.12 11.92
N SER A 259 2.59 24.14 11.71
CA SER A 259 4.04 24.08 11.91
C SER A 259 4.36 24.38 13.37
N VAL A 260 5.24 23.60 13.98
CA VAL A 260 5.68 23.72 15.38
C VAL A 260 7.19 23.62 15.48
N GLU A 261 7.75 24.37 16.44
CA GLU A 261 9.21 24.47 16.61
C GLU A 261 9.78 23.40 17.55
N ARG A 262 8.93 22.75 18.35
CA ARG A 262 9.35 21.80 19.39
C ARG A 262 8.41 20.62 19.47
N ILE A 263 8.94 19.50 19.96
CA ILE A 263 8.16 18.27 20.12
C ILE A 263 7.04 18.42 21.18
N GLU A 264 7.25 19.29 22.19
CA GLU A 264 6.26 19.58 23.22
C GLU A 264 5.01 20.26 22.63
N ASP A 265 5.18 21.09 21.61
CA ASP A 265 4.08 21.75 20.91
C ASP A 265 3.26 20.76 20.06
N VAL A 266 3.87 19.62 19.66
CA VAL A 266 3.18 18.50 18.99
C VAL A 266 2.15 17.88 19.93
N MET A 267 2.48 17.67 21.20
CA MET A 267 1.53 17.12 22.18
C MET A 267 0.31 18.01 22.37
N ALA A 268 0.50 19.33 22.42
CA ALA A 268 -0.63 20.25 22.51
C ALA A 268 -1.58 20.14 21.31
N TYR A 269 -1.03 19.99 20.09
CA TYR A 269 -1.83 19.77 18.89
C TYR A 269 -2.58 18.42 18.92
N ILE A 270 -1.94 17.37 19.41
CA ILE A 270 -2.56 16.03 19.56
C ILE A 270 -3.73 16.07 20.53
N GLU A 271 -3.55 16.69 21.71
CA GLU A 271 -4.62 16.82 22.72
C GLU A 271 -5.79 17.64 22.18
N GLU A 272 -5.52 18.77 21.53
CA GLU A 272 -6.57 19.60 20.92
C GLU A 272 -7.45 18.75 19.98
N TRP A 273 -6.85 17.95 19.09
CA TRP A 273 -7.61 17.19 18.10
C TRP A 273 -8.18 15.89 18.64
N ARG A 274 -7.62 15.35 19.70
CA ARG A 274 -8.25 14.23 20.41
C ARG A 274 -9.61 14.61 20.98
N GLU A 275 -9.75 15.82 21.49
CA GLU A 275 -11.03 16.35 22.00
C GLU A 275 -11.98 16.77 20.86
N ARG A 276 -11.46 17.40 19.83
CA ARG A 276 -12.23 18.01 18.75
C ARG A 276 -12.51 17.12 17.56
N ARG A 277 -12.02 15.89 17.54
CA ARG A 277 -12.23 14.97 16.40
C ARG A 277 -13.71 14.72 16.07
N ALA A 278 -14.59 14.79 17.06
CA ALA A 278 -16.02 14.62 16.87
C ALA A 278 -16.65 15.76 16.04
N ASP A 279 -16.06 16.96 16.06
CA ASP A 279 -16.53 18.15 15.35
C ASP A 279 -16.25 18.07 13.84
N LEU A 280 -15.37 17.16 13.40
CA LEU A 280 -14.99 17.01 12.02
C LEU A 280 -16.05 16.25 11.21
N GLY A 281 -16.30 16.69 9.97
CA GLY A 281 -17.17 16.02 9.00
C GLY A 281 -16.59 14.71 8.44
N TYR A 282 -15.40 14.31 8.88
CA TYR A 282 -14.66 13.11 8.45
C TYR A 282 -13.96 12.45 9.64
N GLU A 283 -13.60 11.17 9.47
CA GLU A 283 -12.91 10.42 10.52
C GLU A 283 -11.39 10.63 10.46
N ILE A 284 -10.78 10.68 11.64
CA ILE A 284 -9.32 10.68 11.84
C ILE A 284 -8.94 9.61 12.87
N ASP A 285 -7.81 8.95 12.68
CA ASP A 285 -7.29 7.93 13.59
C ASP A 285 -6.03 8.39 14.36
N GLY A 286 -5.64 9.65 14.19
CA GLY A 286 -4.48 10.22 14.85
C GLY A 286 -3.99 11.52 14.22
N VAL A 287 -2.71 11.77 14.42
CA VAL A 287 -1.97 12.93 13.92
C VAL A 287 -0.69 12.43 13.23
N VAL A 288 -0.34 13.00 12.09
CA VAL A 288 0.92 12.74 11.41
C VAL A 288 1.89 13.87 11.71
N ILE A 289 3.07 13.52 12.20
CA ILE A 289 4.15 14.46 12.52
C ILE A 289 5.24 14.25 11.47
N LYS A 290 5.63 15.31 10.79
CA LYS A 290 6.64 15.29 9.72
C LYS A 290 7.70 16.36 9.98
N VAL A 291 8.97 16.04 9.73
CA VAL A 291 10.03 17.05 9.68
C VAL A 291 9.69 18.05 8.57
N ASP A 292 9.71 19.35 8.89
CA ASP A 292 9.28 20.41 7.96
C ASP A 292 10.29 20.63 6.82
N ASP A 293 11.58 20.64 7.14
CA ASP A 293 12.68 20.85 6.18
C ASP A 293 12.85 19.64 5.25
N LEU A 294 12.62 19.85 3.94
CA LEU A 294 12.72 18.77 2.95
C LEU A 294 14.16 18.32 2.68
N ALA A 295 15.14 19.21 2.79
CA ALA A 295 16.56 18.84 2.67
C ALA A 295 17.00 17.94 3.84
N LEU A 296 16.47 18.21 5.04
CA LEU A 296 16.74 17.39 6.21
C LEU A 296 16.11 15.99 6.08
N ARG A 297 14.96 15.87 5.42
CA ARG A 297 14.34 14.56 5.13
C ARG A 297 15.23 13.67 4.26
N GLU A 298 15.95 14.25 3.32
CA GLU A 298 16.89 13.49 2.48
C GLU A 298 18.06 12.95 3.30
N VAL A 299 18.58 13.73 4.25
CA VAL A 299 19.63 13.29 5.18
C VAL A 299 19.14 12.15 6.06
N LEU A 300 17.92 12.24 6.59
CA LEU A 300 17.31 11.23 7.45
C LEU A 300 16.99 9.93 6.69
N GLY A 301 16.56 10.05 5.46
CA GLY A 301 16.22 8.93 4.59
C GLY A 301 15.05 8.08 5.09
N THR A 302 15.01 6.83 4.62
CA THR A 302 13.93 5.88 4.90
C THR A 302 14.49 4.56 5.42
N THR A 303 13.63 3.78 6.06
CA THR A 303 13.82 2.34 6.25
C THR A 303 13.14 1.57 5.10
N VAL A 304 13.25 0.27 5.07
CA VAL A 304 12.53 -0.57 4.09
C VAL A 304 11.00 -0.34 4.14
N LYS A 305 10.45 0.02 5.30
CA LYS A 305 9.00 0.10 5.53
C LYS A 305 8.48 1.51 5.75
N SER A 306 9.30 2.43 6.29
CA SER A 306 8.82 3.74 6.73
C SER A 306 9.88 4.83 6.60
N PRO A 307 9.48 6.10 6.40
CA PRO A 307 10.39 7.24 6.46
C PRO A 307 10.87 7.45 7.91
N ARG A 308 12.13 7.89 8.07
CA ARG A 308 12.67 8.27 9.38
C ARG A 308 12.29 9.68 9.82
N TRP A 309 11.80 10.48 8.89
CA TRP A 309 11.42 11.88 9.06
C TRP A 309 9.92 12.09 9.37
N ALA A 310 9.13 11.01 9.48
CA ALA A 310 7.72 11.10 9.81
C ALA A 310 7.29 9.96 10.74
N ILE A 311 6.30 10.27 11.57
CA ILE A 311 5.66 9.31 12.48
C ILE A 311 4.17 9.62 12.58
N ALA A 312 3.35 8.59 12.74
CA ALA A 312 1.93 8.71 13.01
C ALA A 312 1.66 8.47 14.50
N TYR A 313 1.23 9.52 15.21
CA TYR A 313 0.69 9.34 16.55
C TYR A 313 -0.76 8.87 16.42
N LYS A 314 -1.05 7.70 16.96
CA LYS A 314 -2.40 7.15 16.94
C LYS A 314 -3.13 7.45 18.23
N PHE A 315 -4.37 7.91 18.10
CA PHE A 315 -5.24 8.06 19.27
C PHE A 315 -5.43 6.73 19.96
N PRO A 316 -5.66 6.73 21.30
CA PRO A 316 -5.99 5.51 22.02
C PRO A 316 -7.13 4.77 21.32
N ALA A 317 -6.95 3.48 21.13
CA ALA A 317 -7.97 2.65 20.53
C ALA A 317 -9.22 2.63 21.41
N GLU A 318 -10.40 2.66 20.78
CA GLU A 318 -11.64 2.41 21.53
C GLU A 318 -11.60 1.02 22.16
N GLU A 319 -12.16 0.91 23.34
CA GLU A 319 -12.31 -0.34 24.06
C GLU A 319 -13.79 -0.66 24.26
N ALA A 320 -14.13 -1.94 24.17
CA ALA A 320 -15.48 -2.41 24.39
C ALA A 320 -15.48 -3.66 25.26
N VAL A 321 -16.53 -3.82 26.06
CA VAL A 321 -16.72 -5.00 26.91
C VAL A 321 -17.64 -5.98 26.20
N THR A 322 -17.23 -7.25 26.17
CA THR A 322 -18.03 -8.36 25.65
C THR A 322 -17.78 -9.63 26.45
N ILE A 323 -18.46 -10.73 26.09
CA ILE A 323 -18.32 -12.01 26.77
C ILE A 323 -17.52 -12.97 25.90
N LEU A 324 -16.49 -13.60 26.51
CA LEU A 324 -15.72 -14.67 25.89
C LEU A 324 -16.52 -15.99 25.94
N ARG A 325 -17.01 -16.44 24.80
CA ARG A 325 -17.83 -17.65 24.72
C ARG A 325 -16.99 -18.91 24.59
N ASP A 326 -15.96 -18.88 23.74
CA ASP A 326 -15.10 -20.02 23.50
C ASP A 326 -13.71 -19.56 22.99
N ILE A 327 -12.78 -20.48 22.88
CA ILE A 327 -11.45 -20.26 22.30
C ILE A 327 -11.24 -21.28 21.18
N GLU A 328 -11.14 -20.79 19.96
CA GLU A 328 -10.82 -21.58 18.76
C GLU A 328 -9.32 -21.65 18.58
N ILE A 329 -8.82 -22.81 18.21
CA ILE A 329 -7.40 -23.04 17.91
C ILE A 329 -7.19 -23.04 16.40
N LYS A 330 -6.24 -22.22 15.95
CA LYS A 330 -5.78 -22.23 14.56
C LYS A 330 -4.35 -22.71 14.45
N VAL A 331 -4.08 -23.53 13.46
CA VAL A 331 -2.75 -24.04 13.15
C VAL A 331 -2.23 -23.30 11.92
N GLY A 332 -1.19 -22.52 12.11
CA GLY A 332 -0.59 -21.74 11.03
C GLY A 332 0.37 -22.56 10.15
N ARG A 333 0.85 -21.93 9.10
CA ARG A 333 1.78 -22.48 8.10
C ARG A 333 3.02 -23.17 8.70
N THR A 334 3.56 -22.64 9.77
CA THR A 334 4.75 -23.17 10.44
C THR A 334 4.40 -24.17 11.56
N GLY A 335 3.16 -24.60 11.64
CA GLY A 335 2.65 -25.44 12.74
C GLY A 335 2.37 -24.70 14.04
N ALA A 336 2.63 -23.40 14.12
CA ALA A 336 2.32 -22.61 15.32
C ALA A 336 0.82 -22.63 15.60
N VAL A 337 0.49 -22.91 16.84
CA VAL A 337 -0.89 -23.04 17.33
C VAL A 337 -1.28 -21.71 17.99
N THR A 338 -2.27 -21.05 17.46
CA THR A 338 -2.70 -19.73 17.91
C THR A 338 -4.13 -19.77 18.44
N PRO A 339 -4.35 -19.42 19.73
CA PRO A 339 -5.70 -19.32 20.29
C PRO A 339 -6.37 -18.02 19.82
N THR A 340 -7.64 -18.14 19.43
CA THR A 340 -8.50 -17.03 19.02
C THR A 340 -9.77 -17.04 19.84
N ALA A 341 -10.06 -15.96 20.54
CA ALA A 341 -11.28 -15.80 21.32
C ALA A 341 -12.50 -15.68 20.39
N LEU A 342 -13.55 -16.44 20.69
CA LEU A 342 -14.89 -16.29 20.14
C LEU A 342 -15.72 -15.46 21.11
N LEU A 343 -16.21 -14.31 20.64
CA LEU A 343 -16.87 -13.30 21.47
C LEU A 343 -18.33 -13.14 21.09
N ASP A 344 -19.15 -12.73 22.07
CA ASP A 344 -20.44 -12.15 21.73
C ASP A 344 -20.19 -10.94 20.81
N PRO A 345 -21.00 -10.74 19.74
CA PRO A 345 -20.79 -9.62 18.83
C PRO A 345 -20.82 -8.29 19.59
N VAL A 346 -19.80 -7.47 19.39
CA VAL A 346 -19.70 -6.14 19.99
C VAL A 346 -19.24 -5.14 18.92
N THR A 347 -19.85 -3.95 18.96
CA THR A 347 -19.43 -2.85 18.08
C THR A 347 -18.18 -2.18 18.67
N LEU A 348 -17.13 -2.06 17.85
CA LEU A 348 -15.86 -1.47 18.26
C LEU A 348 -15.27 -0.71 17.05
N ALA A 349 -15.07 0.59 17.20
CA ALA A 349 -14.60 1.48 16.14
C ALA A 349 -15.37 1.26 14.81
N GLY A 350 -16.70 1.34 14.89
CA GLY A 350 -17.59 1.21 13.73
C GLY A 350 -17.68 -0.18 13.07
N THR A 351 -17.06 -1.21 13.66
CA THR A 351 -17.15 -2.59 13.14
C THR A 351 -17.68 -3.55 14.19
N THR A 352 -18.36 -4.61 13.75
CA THR A 352 -18.79 -5.69 14.64
C THR A 352 -17.67 -6.70 14.81
N VAL A 353 -17.14 -6.80 16.03
CA VAL A 353 -16.10 -7.75 16.44
C VAL A 353 -16.76 -8.99 17.03
N LYS A 354 -16.40 -10.16 16.53
CA LYS A 354 -16.83 -11.49 17.01
C LYS A 354 -15.66 -12.37 17.39
N ARG A 355 -14.43 -11.96 17.07
CA ARG A 355 -13.19 -12.71 17.32
C ARG A 355 -12.08 -11.75 17.72
N ALA A 356 -11.23 -12.17 18.65
CA ALA A 356 -10.06 -11.41 19.07
C ALA A 356 -8.85 -12.33 19.25
N SER A 357 -7.66 -11.82 18.99
CA SER A 357 -6.42 -12.58 19.21
C SER A 357 -6.15 -12.75 20.71
N LEU A 358 -5.69 -13.93 21.08
CA LEU A 358 -5.14 -14.24 22.39
C LEU A 358 -3.63 -14.48 22.35
N HIS A 359 -3.03 -14.34 21.18
CA HIS A 359 -1.61 -14.52 20.89
C HIS A 359 -1.07 -15.93 21.21
N ASN A 360 -1.02 -16.33 22.48
CA ASN A 360 -0.52 -17.61 22.93
C ASN A 360 -1.11 -18.00 24.30
N GLU A 361 -0.76 -19.20 24.79
CA GLU A 361 -1.21 -19.71 26.09
C GLU A 361 -0.74 -18.86 27.27
N ASP A 362 0.48 -18.31 27.19
CA ASP A 362 1.04 -17.50 28.29
C ASP A 362 0.19 -16.25 28.56
N ILE A 363 -0.31 -15.60 27.50
CA ILE A 363 -1.20 -14.44 27.61
C ILE A 363 -2.53 -14.82 28.27
N ILE A 364 -3.10 -15.99 27.94
CA ILE A 364 -4.34 -16.49 28.60
C ILE A 364 -4.10 -16.65 30.11
N ARG A 365 -2.99 -17.26 30.47
CA ARG A 365 -2.61 -17.51 31.86
C ARG A 365 -2.26 -16.21 32.58
N GLU A 366 -1.44 -15.35 32.00
CA GLU A 366 -0.98 -14.08 32.59
C GLU A 366 -2.16 -13.14 32.89
N LYS A 367 -3.09 -13.05 31.94
CA LYS A 367 -4.31 -12.22 32.10
C LYS A 367 -5.41 -12.92 32.92
N GLY A 368 -5.23 -14.18 33.31
CA GLY A 368 -6.19 -14.94 34.07
C GLY A 368 -7.53 -15.11 33.35
N ILE A 369 -7.51 -15.33 32.04
CA ILE A 369 -8.70 -15.42 31.19
C ILE A 369 -9.41 -16.75 31.39
N LEU A 370 -10.70 -16.70 31.66
CA LEU A 370 -11.59 -17.85 31.78
C LEU A 370 -12.67 -17.80 30.68
N LEU A 371 -13.15 -18.98 30.27
CA LEU A 371 -14.33 -19.06 29.39
C LEU A 371 -15.56 -18.55 30.16
N GLY A 372 -16.34 -17.67 29.57
CA GLY A 372 -17.44 -16.97 30.18
C GLY A 372 -17.10 -15.59 30.75
N ASP A 373 -15.84 -15.22 30.81
CA ASP A 373 -15.41 -13.90 31.30
C ASP A 373 -15.99 -12.74 30.51
N HIS A 374 -16.29 -11.67 31.21
CA HIS A 374 -16.39 -10.36 30.60
C HIS A 374 -14.98 -9.84 30.28
N VAL A 375 -14.70 -9.61 29.03
CA VAL A 375 -13.39 -9.21 28.53
C VAL A 375 -13.42 -7.82 27.92
N LEU A 376 -12.34 -7.09 28.10
CA LEU A 376 -12.12 -5.80 27.47
C LEU A 376 -11.38 -6.03 26.16
N VAL A 377 -11.97 -5.60 25.06
CA VAL A 377 -11.46 -5.80 23.70
C VAL A 377 -11.12 -4.45 23.08
N ARG A 378 -9.98 -4.38 22.41
CA ARG A 378 -9.58 -3.23 21.58
C ARG A 378 -9.06 -3.70 20.23
N LYS A 379 -8.93 -2.80 19.26
CA LYS A 379 -8.22 -3.08 18.00
C LYS A 379 -6.77 -2.65 18.10
N ALA A 380 -5.85 -3.62 18.10
CA ALA A 380 -4.41 -3.34 18.02
C ALA A 380 -4.08 -2.71 16.65
N GLY A 381 -3.52 -1.51 16.67
CA GLY A 381 -3.20 -0.77 15.44
C GLY A 381 -4.41 -0.51 14.53
N ASP A 382 -5.61 -0.38 15.11
CA ASP A 382 -6.91 -0.17 14.45
C ASP A 382 -7.38 -1.29 13.51
N ILE A 383 -6.72 -2.45 13.50
CA ILE A 383 -7.03 -3.53 12.55
C ILE A 383 -7.39 -4.83 13.25
N ILE A 384 -6.54 -5.34 14.14
CA ILE A 384 -6.70 -6.68 14.72
C ILE A 384 -7.30 -6.57 16.13
N PRO A 385 -8.51 -7.13 16.38
CA PRO A 385 -9.05 -7.19 17.73
C PRO A 385 -8.19 -8.06 18.66
N GLU A 386 -7.91 -7.57 19.86
CA GLU A 386 -7.20 -8.29 20.91
C GLU A 386 -7.90 -8.13 22.26
N ILE A 387 -7.73 -9.11 23.14
CA ILE A 387 -8.21 -9.01 24.52
C ILE A 387 -7.17 -8.26 25.35
N VAL A 388 -7.56 -7.10 25.90
CA VAL A 388 -6.74 -6.28 26.78
C VAL A 388 -6.64 -6.90 28.16
N GLY A 389 -7.78 -7.36 28.69
CA GLY A 389 -7.88 -7.94 30.01
C GLY A 389 -9.27 -8.48 30.30
N VAL A 390 -9.46 -8.94 31.52
CA VAL A 390 -10.74 -9.44 32.05
C VAL A 390 -11.30 -8.48 33.08
N LEU A 391 -12.60 -8.56 33.37
CA LEU A 391 -13.29 -7.82 34.42
C LEU A 391 -13.71 -8.79 35.53
N PRO A 392 -12.82 -9.10 36.51
CA PRO A 392 -13.07 -10.13 37.53
C PRO A 392 -14.29 -9.81 38.39
N GLU A 393 -14.59 -8.53 38.57
CA GLU A 393 -15.76 -8.05 39.34
C GLU A 393 -17.11 -8.39 38.69
N ARG A 394 -17.10 -8.81 37.42
CA ARG A 394 -18.29 -9.24 36.68
C ARG A 394 -18.45 -10.76 36.58
N ARG A 395 -17.56 -11.53 37.26
CA ARG A 395 -17.63 -13.00 37.31
C ARG A 395 -18.83 -13.44 38.12
N THR A 396 -19.50 -14.46 37.61
CA THR A 396 -20.69 -15.08 38.23
C THR A 396 -20.37 -16.35 39.02
N GLY A 397 -19.16 -16.89 38.80
CA GLY A 397 -18.76 -18.21 39.37
C GLY A 397 -19.02 -19.38 38.40
N GLU A 398 -19.56 -19.12 37.24
CA GLU A 398 -19.78 -20.11 36.17
C GLU A 398 -18.62 -20.19 35.19
N GLU A 399 -17.65 -19.27 35.29
CA GLU A 399 -16.50 -19.19 34.41
C GLU A 399 -15.60 -20.41 34.57
N ARG A 400 -15.04 -20.89 33.49
CA ARG A 400 -14.25 -22.12 33.41
C ARG A 400 -12.84 -21.87 32.89
N PRO A 401 -11.80 -22.52 33.50
CA PRO A 401 -10.45 -22.48 32.97
C PRO A 401 -10.41 -23.06 31.56
N TYR A 402 -9.65 -22.43 30.72
CA TYR A 402 -9.29 -22.95 29.37
C TYR A 402 -7.96 -23.69 29.45
N ARG A 403 -7.84 -24.79 28.74
CA ARG A 403 -6.59 -25.52 28.55
C ARG A 403 -6.33 -25.71 27.08
N MET A 404 -5.08 -25.45 26.66
CA MET A 404 -4.66 -25.73 25.31
C MET A 404 -4.77 -27.24 25.01
N PRO A 405 -5.10 -27.63 23.77
CA PRO A 405 -5.16 -29.03 23.39
C PRO A 405 -3.77 -29.67 23.43
N GLU A 406 -3.70 -30.95 23.81
CA GLU A 406 -2.46 -31.74 23.77
C GLU A 406 -2.13 -32.21 22.36
N ASN A 407 -3.16 -32.35 21.51
CA ASN A 407 -3.03 -32.82 20.14
C ASN A 407 -3.52 -31.75 19.14
N CYS A 408 -2.91 -31.76 17.96
CA CYS A 408 -3.30 -30.87 16.87
C CYS A 408 -4.76 -31.13 16.45
N PRO A 409 -5.62 -30.12 16.43
CA PRO A 409 -7.02 -30.29 16.08
C PRO A 409 -7.24 -30.69 14.61
N GLU A 410 -6.23 -30.49 13.75
CA GLU A 410 -6.32 -30.77 12.32
C GLU A 410 -5.80 -32.16 11.94
N CYS A 411 -4.74 -32.65 12.60
CA CYS A 411 -4.10 -33.92 12.23
C CYS A 411 -3.94 -34.92 13.37
N GLY A 412 -4.36 -34.57 14.60
CA GLY A 412 -4.26 -35.43 15.77
C GLY A 412 -2.86 -35.66 16.35
N SER A 413 -1.81 -35.16 15.72
CA SER A 413 -0.44 -35.31 16.20
C SER A 413 -0.22 -34.52 17.48
N ARG A 414 0.63 -35.06 18.39
CA ARG A 414 0.96 -34.38 19.63
C ARG A 414 1.61 -33.03 19.39
N LEU A 415 1.13 -32.01 20.09
CA LEU A 415 1.69 -30.66 20.09
C LEU A 415 2.91 -30.59 21.02
N VAL A 416 3.90 -29.79 20.63
CA VAL A 416 5.15 -29.64 21.38
C VAL A 416 5.57 -28.19 21.50
N HIS A 417 6.30 -27.84 22.55
CA HIS A 417 7.08 -26.62 22.63
C HIS A 417 8.47 -26.88 22.06
N LEU A 418 8.93 -26.02 21.18
CA LEU A 418 10.32 -26.05 20.70
C LEU A 418 11.19 -25.20 21.63
N ASP A 419 12.45 -25.60 21.80
CA ASP A 419 13.39 -24.89 22.67
C ASP A 419 13.50 -23.40 22.27
N GLY A 420 13.30 -22.52 23.27
CA GLY A 420 13.36 -21.08 23.07
C GLY A 420 12.14 -20.46 22.36
N GLU A 421 11.04 -21.20 22.21
CA GLU A 421 9.79 -20.70 21.64
C GLU A 421 8.62 -20.78 22.62
N VAL A 422 7.84 -19.72 22.68
CA VAL A 422 6.62 -19.64 23.48
C VAL A 422 5.45 -20.40 22.82
N ALA A 423 5.44 -20.45 21.50
CA ALA A 423 4.33 -21.03 20.75
C ALA A 423 4.32 -22.56 20.80
N LEU A 424 3.15 -23.12 21.14
CA LEU A 424 2.86 -24.55 20.97
C LEU A 424 2.81 -24.89 19.48
N ARG A 425 3.34 -26.06 19.06
CA ARG A 425 3.47 -26.40 17.64
C ARG A 425 3.03 -27.82 17.28
N CYS A 426 2.40 -27.91 16.12
CA CYS A 426 2.29 -29.17 15.39
C CYS A 426 3.54 -29.37 14.51
N ILE A 427 4.29 -30.42 14.78
CA ILE A 427 5.53 -30.75 14.04
C ILE A 427 5.31 -31.76 12.90
N ASN A 428 4.06 -32.19 12.69
CA ASN A 428 3.74 -33.10 11.58
C ASN A 428 3.82 -32.38 10.23
N PRO A 429 4.78 -32.72 9.34
CA PRO A 429 4.93 -32.08 8.04
C PRO A 429 3.76 -32.34 7.09
N GLN A 430 2.96 -33.38 7.36
CA GLN A 430 1.77 -33.76 6.58
C GLN A 430 0.49 -33.19 7.18
N CYS A 431 0.57 -32.26 8.12
CA CYS A 431 -0.61 -31.63 8.69
C CYS A 431 -1.40 -30.87 7.62
N PRO A 432 -2.70 -31.19 7.42
CA PRO A 432 -3.54 -30.54 6.40
C PRO A 432 -3.59 -29.01 6.53
N ALA A 433 -3.62 -28.52 7.78
CA ALA A 433 -3.62 -27.08 8.03
C ALA A 433 -2.32 -26.42 7.55
N GLN A 434 -1.16 -27.00 7.88
CA GLN A 434 0.14 -26.46 7.44
C GLN A 434 0.26 -26.44 5.91
N THR A 435 -0.21 -27.50 5.25
CA THR A 435 -0.22 -27.59 3.78
C THR A 435 -1.11 -26.53 3.16
N ARG A 436 -2.35 -26.41 3.63
CA ARG A 436 -3.32 -25.40 3.16
C ARG A 436 -2.79 -23.98 3.36
N GLU A 437 -2.30 -23.65 4.55
CA GLU A 437 -1.74 -22.33 4.85
C GLU A 437 -0.45 -22.07 4.06
N GLY A 438 0.35 -23.09 3.76
CA GLY A 438 1.50 -23.01 2.88
C GLY A 438 1.10 -22.63 1.45
N ILE A 439 0.02 -23.21 0.91
CA ILE A 439 -0.52 -22.88 -0.41
C ILE A 439 -1.07 -21.45 -0.42
N ILE A 440 -1.83 -21.04 0.61
CA ILE A 440 -2.34 -19.66 0.75
C ILE A 440 -1.19 -18.66 0.77
N HIS A 441 -0.12 -18.96 1.48
CA HIS A 441 1.09 -18.13 1.48
C HIS A 441 1.74 -18.05 0.10
N PHE A 442 1.89 -19.18 -0.58
CA PHE A 442 2.51 -19.26 -1.91
C PHE A 442 1.79 -18.40 -2.95
N VAL A 443 0.47 -18.39 -2.95
CA VAL A 443 -0.33 -17.59 -3.89
C VAL A 443 -0.45 -16.13 -3.51
N SER A 444 -0.01 -15.75 -2.32
CA SER A 444 -0.16 -14.41 -1.78
C SER A 444 0.58 -13.35 -2.61
N ARG A 445 0.16 -12.10 -2.46
CA ARG A 445 0.68 -10.94 -3.21
C ARG A 445 2.20 -10.77 -3.09
N GLY A 446 2.77 -11.01 -1.90
CA GLY A 446 4.22 -10.91 -1.65
C GLY A 446 5.03 -12.06 -2.23
N ALA A 447 4.40 -13.21 -2.51
CA ALA A 447 4.99 -14.40 -3.08
C ALA A 447 4.68 -14.50 -4.59
N MET A 448 4.04 -15.56 -5.05
CA MET A 448 3.79 -15.77 -6.48
C MET A 448 2.66 -14.90 -7.05
N ASN A 449 1.88 -14.23 -6.20
CA ASN A 449 0.83 -13.27 -6.59
C ASN A 449 -0.14 -13.83 -7.64
N ILE A 450 -0.77 -14.94 -7.31
CA ILE A 450 -1.77 -15.56 -8.19
C ILE A 450 -3.14 -14.95 -7.87
N GLU A 451 -3.55 -13.98 -8.66
CA GLU A 451 -4.83 -13.30 -8.49
C GLU A 451 -6.01 -14.25 -8.75
N GLY A 452 -7.02 -14.18 -7.89
CA GLY A 452 -8.17 -15.09 -7.94
C GLY A 452 -8.03 -16.31 -7.01
N LEU A 453 -6.82 -16.63 -6.54
CA LEU A 453 -6.59 -17.67 -5.52
C LEU A 453 -6.53 -17.04 -4.11
N GLY A 454 -7.66 -16.55 -3.62
CA GLY A 454 -7.81 -16.19 -2.22
C GLY A 454 -7.96 -17.40 -1.30
N GLU A 455 -7.89 -17.17 0.03
CA GLU A 455 -8.05 -18.22 1.06
C GLU A 455 -9.24 -19.14 0.82
N LYS A 456 -10.39 -18.59 0.45
CA LYS A 456 -11.62 -19.37 0.19
C LYS A 456 -11.49 -20.32 -0.99
N VAL A 457 -10.90 -19.87 -2.10
CA VAL A 457 -10.74 -20.70 -3.31
C VAL A 457 -9.68 -21.77 -3.07
N VAL A 458 -8.55 -21.42 -2.41
CA VAL A 458 -7.55 -22.41 -2.02
C VAL A 458 -8.15 -23.48 -1.10
N THR A 459 -8.97 -23.08 -0.12
CA THR A 459 -9.64 -24.02 0.78
C THR A 459 -10.58 -24.95 0.01
N GLN A 460 -11.39 -24.44 -0.91
CA GLN A 460 -12.26 -25.29 -1.77
C GLN A 460 -11.45 -26.29 -2.61
N LEU A 461 -10.34 -25.84 -3.23
CA LEU A 461 -9.45 -26.71 -4.00
C LEU A 461 -8.81 -27.81 -3.14
N PHE A 462 -8.42 -27.44 -1.93
CA PHE A 462 -7.82 -28.36 -0.97
C PHE A 462 -8.85 -29.39 -0.48
N GLU A 463 -10.06 -28.97 -0.11
CA GLU A 463 -11.15 -29.83 0.33
C GLU A 463 -11.64 -30.76 -0.80
N ALA A 464 -11.70 -30.26 -2.04
CA ALA A 464 -12.00 -31.07 -3.21
C ALA A 464 -10.88 -32.06 -3.61
N GLY A 465 -9.73 -32.02 -2.93
CA GLY A 465 -8.60 -32.89 -3.23
C GLY A 465 -7.84 -32.56 -4.52
N LEU A 466 -8.13 -31.42 -5.13
CA LEU A 466 -7.50 -30.96 -6.38
C LEU A 466 -6.08 -30.43 -6.17
N VAL A 467 -5.77 -29.91 -4.98
CA VAL A 467 -4.47 -29.33 -4.64
C VAL A 467 -4.00 -29.88 -3.29
N ARG A 468 -2.82 -30.48 -3.28
CA ARG A 468 -2.12 -31.02 -2.09
C ARG A 468 -0.73 -30.43 -1.90
N SER A 469 -0.20 -29.77 -2.92
CA SER A 469 1.08 -29.05 -2.91
C SER A 469 0.98 -27.80 -3.76
N VAL A 470 1.93 -26.89 -3.60
CA VAL A 470 1.99 -25.67 -4.42
C VAL A 470 2.21 -25.98 -5.91
N ALA A 471 2.83 -27.10 -6.24
CA ALA A 471 3.03 -27.53 -7.62
C ALA A 471 1.71 -27.88 -8.32
N ASP A 472 0.71 -28.42 -7.60
CA ASP A 472 -0.58 -28.82 -8.18
C ASP A 472 -1.34 -27.64 -8.78
N LEU A 473 -1.10 -26.42 -8.30
CA LEU A 473 -1.70 -25.18 -8.81
C LEU A 473 -1.44 -25.00 -10.31
N TYR A 474 -0.29 -25.42 -10.79
CA TYR A 474 0.15 -25.27 -12.18
C TYR A 474 -0.38 -26.36 -13.12
N TYR A 475 -1.06 -27.37 -12.56
CA TYR A 475 -1.69 -28.46 -13.30
C TYR A 475 -3.22 -28.38 -13.30
N LEU A 476 -3.81 -27.35 -12.66
CA LEU A 476 -5.24 -27.12 -12.64
C LEU A 476 -5.78 -26.83 -14.04
N LYS A 477 -6.92 -27.44 -14.36
CA LYS A 477 -7.61 -27.27 -15.62
C LYS A 477 -8.92 -26.53 -15.42
N ARG A 478 -9.48 -26.03 -16.52
CA ARG A 478 -10.79 -25.36 -16.53
C ARG A 478 -11.89 -26.23 -15.90
N GLU A 479 -11.88 -27.52 -16.22
CA GLU A 479 -12.85 -28.51 -15.74
C GLU A 479 -12.81 -28.68 -14.21
N ASP A 480 -11.63 -28.50 -13.60
CA ASP A 480 -11.46 -28.57 -12.14
C ASP A 480 -12.03 -27.34 -11.43
N LEU A 481 -12.02 -26.18 -12.08
CA LEU A 481 -12.35 -24.90 -11.49
C LEU A 481 -13.81 -24.50 -11.64
N LEU A 482 -14.46 -24.87 -12.77
CA LEU A 482 -15.84 -24.50 -13.06
C LEU A 482 -16.85 -25.02 -12.01
N PRO A 483 -16.68 -26.20 -11.39
CA PRO A 483 -17.60 -26.70 -10.36
C PRO A 483 -17.51 -25.98 -9.02
N LEU A 484 -16.46 -25.17 -8.79
CA LEU A 484 -16.24 -24.49 -7.52
C LEU A 484 -17.23 -23.36 -7.30
N GLU A 485 -17.59 -23.13 -6.05
CA GLU A 485 -18.54 -22.08 -5.68
C GLU A 485 -18.05 -20.70 -6.15
N ARG A 486 -18.92 -19.95 -6.83
CA ARG A 486 -18.66 -18.60 -7.38
C ARG A 486 -17.56 -18.52 -8.46
N MET A 487 -17.26 -19.64 -9.11
CA MET A 487 -16.31 -19.74 -10.20
C MET A 487 -17.02 -19.85 -11.55
N GLY A 488 -17.39 -18.70 -12.13
CA GLY A 488 -17.94 -18.64 -13.48
C GLY A 488 -16.82 -18.61 -14.55
N GLU A 489 -17.19 -18.74 -15.82
CA GLU A 489 -16.29 -18.80 -16.99
C GLU A 489 -15.22 -17.70 -16.99
N LYS A 490 -15.63 -16.44 -16.74
CA LYS A 490 -14.71 -15.29 -16.70
C LYS A 490 -13.70 -15.40 -15.55
N SER A 491 -14.17 -15.81 -14.36
CA SER A 491 -13.30 -15.98 -13.17
C SER A 491 -12.29 -17.08 -13.38
N VAL A 492 -12.70 -18.19 -13.97
CA VAL A 492 -11.82 -19.34 -14.30
C VAL A 492 -10.78 -18.92 -15.33
N THR A 493 -11.16 -18.21 -16.38
CA THR A 493 -10.22 -17.72 -17.39
C THR A 493 -9.18 -16.76 -16.78
N ASN A 494 -9.62 -15.81 -15.96
CA ASN A 494 -8.73 -14.87 -15.28
C ASN A 494 -7.76 -15.62 -14.34
N LEU A 495 -8.23 -16.58 -13.59
CA LEU A 495 -7.43 -17.38 -12.68
C LEU A 495 -6.35 -18.18 -13.42
N LEU A 496 -6.72 -18.91 -14.47
CA LEU A 496 -5.75 -19.68 -15.28
C LEU A 496 -4.70 -18.76 -15.93
N THR A 497 -5.10 -17.57 -16.40
CA THR A 497 -4.19 -16.56 -16.91
C THR A 497 -3.23 -16.07 -15.82
N SER A 498 -3.72 -15.87 -14.60
CA SER A 498 -2.89 -15.45 -13.47
C SER A 498 -1.90 -16.52 -13.05
N ILE A 499 -2.30 -17.79 -13.04
CA ILE A 499 -1.41 -18.94 -12.78
C ILE A 499 -0.30 -18.98 -13.84
N GLU A 500 -0.63 -18.88 -15.12
CA GLU A 500 0.35 -18.91 -16.20
C GLU A 500 1.33 -17.74 -16.12
N ARG A 501 0.83 -16.52 -15.85
CA ARG A 501 1.67 -15.34 -15.66
C ARG A 501 2.63 -15.49 -14.48
N SER A 502 2.21 -16.13 -13.40
CA SER A 502 3.04 -16.32 -12.20
C SER A 502 4.31 -17.14 -12.46
N LYS A 503 4.31 -18.02 -13.47
CA LYS A 503 5.49 -18.79 -13.88
C LYS A 503 6.68 -17.91 -14.25
N GLN A 504 6.42 -16.66 -14.66
CA GLN A 504 7.46 -15.71 -15.08
C GLN A 504 8.04 -14.90 -13.92
N ASN A 505 7.58 -15.09 -12.71
CA ASN A 505 8.12 -14.38 -11.54
C ASN A 505 9.60 -14.69 -11.34
N SER A 506 10.34 -13.72 -10.79
CA SER A 506 11.73 -13.90 -10.41
C SER A 506 11.88 -14.82 -9.19
N VAL A 507 13.00 -15.52 -9.08
CA VAL A 507 13.18 -16.62 -8.12
C VAL A 507 13.04 -16.22 -6.64
N GLU A 508 13.31 -14.99 -6.27
CA GLU A 508 13.10 -14.51 -4.88
C GLU A 508 11.64 -14.62 -4.45
N ARG A 509 10.71 -14.43 -5.38
CA ARG A 509 9.28 -14.56 -5.10
C ARG A 509 8.88 -16.02 -4.90
N LEU A 510 9.43 -16.90 -5.72
CA LEU A 510 9.27 -18.34 -5.57
C LEU A 510 9.86 -18.82 -4.23
N LEU A 511 11.08 -18.41 -3.92
CA LEU A 511 11.78 -18.78 -2.70
C LEU A 511 11.02 -18.31 -1.44
N PHE A 512 10.52 -17.09 -1.46
CA PHE A 512 9.65 -16.59 -0.40
C PHE A 512 8.33 -17.37 -0.32
N GLY A 513 7.74 -17.70 -1.47
CA GLY A 513 6.51 -18.48 -1.59
C GLY A 513 6.62 -19.91 -1.05
N LEU A 514 7.77 -20.54 -1.19
CA LEU A 514 8.03 -21.88 -0.62
C LEU A 514 7.95 -21.89 0.92
N GLY A 515 8.03 -20.71 1.55
CA GLY A 515 7.73 -20.55 2.96
C GLY A 515 8.79 -21.16 3.89
N ILE A 516 10.05 -21.18 3.49
CA ILE A 516 11.17 -21.66 4.30
C ILE A 516 11.22 -20.88 5.60
N ARG A 517 11.29 -21.59 6.71
CA ARG A 517 11.30 -20.97 8.04
C ARG A 517 12.50 -20.00 8.17
N PHE A 518 12.29 -18.85 8.78
CA PHE A 518 13.23 -17.73 8.93
C PHE A 518 13.59 -16.99 7.63
N VAL A 519 13.20 -17.49 6.46
CA VAL A 519 13.44 -16.81 5.18
C VAL A 519 12.24 -15.91 4.87
N GLY A 520 12.39 -14.63 5.18
CA GLY A 520 11.44 -13.59 4.76
C GLY A 520 11.73 -13.10 3.34
N SER A 521 10.94 -12.15 2.84
CA SER A 521 11.12 -11.54 1.51
C SER A 521 12.53 -10.96 1.30
N LYS A 522 13.10 -10.31 2.34
CA LYS A 522 14.47 -9.76 2.30
C LYS A 522 15.52 -10.88 2.19
N GLY A 523 15.41 -11.93 3.03
CA GLY A 523 16.32 -13.07 2.96
C GLY A 523 16.25 -13.79 1.61
N ALA A 524 15.05 -13.98 1.08
CA ALA A 524 14.85 -14.56 -0.25
C ALA A 524 15.52 -13.72 -1.36
N LEU A 525 15.42 -12.39 -1.27
CA LEU A 525 16.08 -11.49 -2.22
C LEU A 525 17.60 -11.55 -2.12
N LEU A 526 18.17 -11.59 -0.91
CA LEU A 526 19.62 -11.70 -0.71
C LEU A 526 20.17 -13.02 -1.30
N LEU A 527 19.49 -14.13 -1.02
CA LEU A 527 19.83 -15.45 -1.58
C LEU A 527 19.75 -15.44 -3.11
N ALA A 528 18.67 -14.89 -3.67
CA ALA A 528 18.49 -14.82 -5.11
C ALA A 528 19.54 -13.93 -5.80
N ARG A 529 19.92 -12.82 -5.20
CA ARG A 529 21.00 -11.95 -5.70
C ARG A 529 22.35 -12.65 -5.72
N HIS A 530 22.66 -13.41 -4.68
CA HIS A 530 23.93 -14.12 -4.55
C HIS A 530 24.01 -15.33 -5.48
N PHE A 531 23.04 -16.25 -5.39
CA PHE A 531 23.07 -17.52 -6.09
C PHE A 531 22.49 -17.48 -7.51
N ARG A 532 21.66 -16.49 -7.83
CA ARG A 532 21.07 -16.27 -9.16
C ARG A 532 20.07 -17.34 -9.63
N HIS A 533 20.14 -18.54 -9.13
CA HIS A 533 19.32 -19.67 -9.55
C HIS A 533 18.95 -20.56 -8.35
N LEU A 534 17.72 -21.11 -8.36
CA LEU A 534 17.22 -21.93 -7.26
C LEU A 534 18.10 -23.16 -6.99
N ASP A 535 18.59 -23.83 -8.04
CA ASP A 535 19.43 -25.03 -7.88
C ASP A 535 20.70 -24.73 -7.08
N ARG A 536 21.31 -23.58 -7.30
CA ARG A 536 22.50 -23.16 -6.53
C ARG A 536 22.18 -22.93 -5.05
N ILE A 537 20.99 -22.42 -4.76
CA ILE A 537 20.52 -22.27 -3.37
C ILE A 537 20.29 -23.65 -2.74
N MET A 538 19.74 -24.59 -3.49
CA MET A 538 19.47 -25.96 -3.03
C MET A 538 20.74 -26.78 -2.76
N GLU A 539 21.81 -26.46 -3.45
CA GLU A 539 23.13 -27.15 -3.35
C GLU A 539 24.06 -26.47 -2.34
N ALA A 540 23.75 -25.21 -1.94
CA ALA A 540 24.60 -24.46 -1.04
C ALA A 540 24.69 -25.10 0.34
N ASP A 541 25.89 -25.14 0.88
CA ASP A 541 26.12 -25.61 2.23
C ASP A 541 25.93 -24.48 3.26
N ARG A 542 26.00 -24.83 4.54
CA ARG A 542 25.81 -23.89 5.64
C ARG A 542 26.82 -22.74 5.60
N GLU A 543 28.11 -23.03 5.35
CA GLU A 543 29.18 -22.04 5.37
C GLU A 543 29.00 -21.02 4.24
N GLU A 544 28.64 -21.50 3.05
CA GLU A 544 28.36 -20.66 1.90
C GLU A 544 27.15 -19.73 2.16
N LEU A 545 26.08 -20.25 2.77
CA LEU A 545 24.91 -19.45 3.16
C LEU A 545 25.25 -18.39 4.21
N GLU A 546 26.03 -18.75 5.25
CA GLU A 546 26.42 -17.83 6.31
C GLU A 546 27.42 -16.76 5.83
N SER A 547 28.10 -16.96 4.71
CA SER A 547 28.99 -15.96 4.11
C SER A 547 28.23 -14.74 3.58
N ILE A 548 26.92 -14.87 3.37
CA ILE A 548 26.05 -13.79 2.90
C ILE A 548 25.68 -12.90 4.08
N SER A 549 25.95 -11.60 3.98
CA SER A 549 25.55 -10.63 5.01
C SER A 549 24.05 -10.74 5.34
N GLU A 550 23.72 -10.72 6.62
CA GLU A 550 22.36 -10.85 7.17
C GLU A 550 21.76 -12.28 7.09
N ILE A 551 22.47 -13.27 6.58
CA ILE A 551 22.07 -14.68 6.70
C ILE A 551 22.80 -15.29 7.90
N GLY A 552 22.07 -15.49 9.00
CA GLY A 552 22.61 -16.08 10.20
C GLY A 552 22.46 -17.60 10.27
N PRO A 553 23.11 -18.27 11.27
CA PRO A 553 23.12 -19.72 11.41
C PRO A 553 21.74 -20.38 11.37
N ARG A 554 20.75 -19.80 12.07
CA ARG A 554 19.37 -20.33 12.10
C ARG A 554 18.70 -20.35 10.73
N MET A 555 18.95 -19.33 9.93
CA MET A 555 18.40 -19.24 8.58
C MET A 555 19.10 -20.23 7.65
N ALA A 556 20.42 -20.32 7.72
CA ALA A 556 21.23 -21.27 6.94
C ALA A 556 20.83 -22.73 7.24
N ASP A 557 20.75 -23.13 8.52
CA ASP A 557 20.28 -24.46 8.93
C ASP A 557 18.87 -24.76 8.40
N SER A 558 17.98 -23.77 8.45
CA SER A 558 16.61 -23.93 7.97
C SER A 558 16.56 -24.18 6.46
N ILE A 559 17.37 -23.47 5.67
CA ILE A 559 17.45 -23.63 4.21
C ILE A 559 17.98 -25.03 3.87
N VAL A 560 19.11 -25.43 4.45
CA VAL A 560 19.72 -26.74 4.21
C VAL A 560 18.76 -27.87 4.58
N THR A 561 18.13 -27.78 5.75
CA THR A 561 17.18 -28.79 6.22
C THR A 561 15.93 -28.86 5.33
N TYR A 562 15.46 -27.70 4.85
CA TYR A 562 14.29 -27.64 3.97
C TYR A 562 14.52 -28.37 2.65
N PHE A 563 15.61 -28.06 1.93
CA PHE A 563 15.91 -28.67 0.64
C PHE A 563 16.51 -30.11 0.73
N ALA A 564 16.88 -30.56 1.93
CA ALA A 564 17.26 -31.94 2.14
C ALA A 564 16.05 -32.91 2.10
N LYS A 565 14.84 -32.42 2.28
CA LYS A 565 13.61 -33.24 2.30
C LYS A 565 13.25 -33.75 0.91
N PRO A 566 13.04 -35.09 0.73
CA PRO A 566 12.65 -35.65 -0.57
C PRO A 566 11.34 -35.04 -1.12
N GLU A 567 10.36 -34.79 -0.26
CA GLU A 567 9.06 -34.25 -0.66
C GLU A 567 9.20 -32.82 -1.22
N VAL A 568 10.10 -32.02 -0.67
CA VAL A 568 10.40 -30.68 -1.17
C VAL A 568 11.05 -30.75 -2.54
N ARG A 569 11.99 -31.64 -2.72
CA ARG A 569 12.67 -31.86 -4.01
C ARG A 569 11.69 -32.31 -5.09
N GLU A 570 10.77 -33.19 -4.77
CA GLU A 570 9.69 -33.60 -5.69
C GLU A 570 8.82 -32.42 -6.11
N VAL A 571 8.41 -31.56 -5.15
CA VAL A 571 7.63 -30.34 -5.45
C VAL A 571 8.42 -29.41 -6.37
N VAL A 572 9.71 -29.19 -6.10
CA VAL A 572 10.58 -28.36 -6.94
C VAL A 572 10.68 -28.92 -8.36
N GLU A 573 10.87 -30.22 -8.55
CA GLU A 573 10.91 -30.82 -9.87
C GLU A 573 9.57 -30.69 -10.62
N ARG A 574 8.47 -30.82 -9.94
CA ARG A 574 7.15 -30.60 -10.53
C ARG A 574 6.91 -29.14 -10.92
N LEU A 575 7.41 -28.17 -10.14
CA LEU A 575 7.40 -26.75 -10.49
C LEU A 575 8.26 -26.49 -11.73
N ARG A 576 9.44 -27.11 -11.81
CA ARG A 576 10.33 -27.07 -12.98
C ARG A 576 9.63 -27.62 -14.23
N ALA A 577 9.03 -28.80 -14.13
CA ALA A 577 8.28 -29.41 -15.22
C ALA A 577 7.09 -28.58 -15.69
N ALA A 578 6.47 -27.82 -14.78
CA ALA A 578 5.40 -26.89 -15.10
C ALA A 578 5.88 -25.59 -15.79
N GLY A 579 7.19 -25.37 -15.89
CA GLY A 579 7.78 -24.19 -16.54
C GLY A 579 7.88 -22.95 -15.64
N VAL A 580 7.89 -23.12 -14.31
CA VAL A 580 8.12 -22.03 -13.36
C VAL A 580 9.57 -21.56 -13.46
N ASN A 581 9.78 -20.26 -13.51
CA ASN A 581 11.11 -19.68 -13.59
C ASN A 581 11.90 -19.83 -12.28
N PHE A 582 13.14 -20.32 -12.40
CA PHE A 582 14.06 -20.54 -11.28
C PHE A 582 15.23 -19.57 -11.25
N SER A 583 15.26 -18.63 -12.18
CA SER A 583 16.33 -17.64 -12.29
C SER A 583 15.94 -16.29 -11.67
N TYR A 584 16.92 -15.63 -11.10
CA TYR A 584 16.77 -14.24 -10.66
C TYR A 584 16.78 -13.30 -11.86
N LYS A 585 15.78 -12.42 -11.95
CA LYS A 585 15.61 -11.49 -13.07
C LYS A 585 16.15 -10.09 -12.80
N GLY A 586 16.70 -9.86 -11.62
CA GLY A 586 17.30 -8.56 -11.28
C GLY A 586 18.79 -8.46 -11.70
N PRO A 587 19.40 -7.29 -11.47
CA PRO A 587 20.77 -6.95 -11.89
C PRO A 587 21.81 -7.92 -11.34
N ARG A 588 22.93 -8.09 -12.08
CA ARG A 588 24.07 -8.92 -11.63
C ARG A 588 25.02 -8.10 -10.77
N PRO A 589 25.54 -8.65 -9.64
CA PRO A 589 26.51 -7.95 -8.80
C PRO A 589 27.77 -7.54 -9.53
N GLU A 590 28.26 -8.35 -10.46
CA GLU A 590 29.46 -8.10 -11.27
C GLU A 590 29.23 -6.95 -12.26
N GLU A 591 28.08 -6.90 -12.91
CA GLU A 591 27.67 -5.79 -13.76
C GLU A 591 27.49 -4.49 -12.94
N ALA A 592 27.07 -4.63 -11.68
CA ALA A 592 26.93 -3.51 -10.75
C ALA A 592 28.28 -3.00 -10.21
N ALA A 593 29.25 -3.89 -10.00
CA ALA A 593 30.56 -3.53 -9.45
C ALA A 593 31.52 -2.90 -10.50
N GLU A 594 31.37 -3.27 -11.78
CA GLU A 594 32.21 -2.80 -12.91
C GLU A 594 31.45 -1.88 -13.87
N GLY A 595 30.17 -1.63 -13.61
CA GLY A 595 29.32 -0.81 -14.47
C GLY A 595 29.76 0.65 -14.50
N PRO A 596 29.38 1.38 -15.55
CA PRO A 596 29.77 2.81 -15.72
C PRO A 596 29.21 3.72 -14.62
N PHE A 597 28.23 3.22 -13.85
CA PHE A 597 27.61 3.92 -12.73
C PHE A 597 28.03 3.37 -11.36
N ALA A 598 28.96 2.41 -11.30
CA ALA A 598 29.39 1.78 -10.05
C ALA A 598 29.78 2.81 -8.99
N GLY A 599 29.13 2.75 -7.83
CA GLY A 599 29.37 3.63 -6.68
C GLY A 599 28.97 5.10 -6.89
N LYS A 600 28.36 5.48 -8.02
CA LYS A 600 27.97 6.86 -8.31
C LYS A 600 26.53 7.14 -7.88
N THR A 601 26.31 8.32 -7.32
CA THR A 601 24.98 8.88 -7.08
C THR A 601 24.55 9.68 -8.31
N VAL A 602 23.47 9.24 -8.96
CA VAL A 602 22.98 9.77 -10.23
C VAL A 602 21.63 10.46 -10.03
N VAL A 603 21.43 11.59 -10.68
CA VAL A 603 20.13 12.29 -10.74
C VAL A 603 19.64 12.34 -12.18
N LEU A 604 18.37 12.04 -12.36
CA LEU A 604 17.67 12.15 -13.64
C LEU A 604 16.86 13.45 -13.67
N THR A 605 16.93 14.20 -14.77
CA THR A 605 16.14 15.43 -14.98
C THR A 605 15.68 15.53 -16.42
N GLY A 606 14.54 16.20 -16.66
CA GLY A 606 13.95 16.29 -18.01
C GLY A 606 13.23 15.01 -18.45
N THR A 607 12.74 15.02 -19.68
CA THR A 607 12.07 13.87 -20.31
C THR A 607 13.08 13.10 -21.16
N LEU A 608 13.22 11.81 -20.89
CA LEU A 608 14.02 10.91 -21.72
C LEU A 608 13.13 10.38 -22.85
N SER A 609 13.69 10.30 -24.05
CA SER A 609 12.96 9.90 -25.26
C SER A 609 12.86 8.38 -25.41
N HIS A 610 13.88 7.65 -24.92
CA HIS A 610 14.02 6.20 -25.11
C HIS A 610 13.60 5.40 -23.86
N PHE A 611 13.53 6.05 -22.70
CA PHE A 611 13.21 5.39 -21.43
C PHE A 611 12.22 6.22 -20.61
N SER A 612 11.33 5.54 -19.92
CA SER A 612 10.70 6.16 -18.76
C SER A 612 11.77 6.45 -17.68
N ARG A 613 11.51 7.41 -16.82
CA ARG A 613 12.43 7.73 -15.71
C ARG A 613 12.76 6.52 -14.84
N LYS A 614 11.78 5.61 -14.68
CA LYS A 614 11.95 4.37 -13.92
C LYS A 614 12.87 3.40 -14.64
N GLU A 615 12.64 3.13 -15.92
CA GLU A 615 13.51 2.25 -16.70
C GLU A 615 14.95 2.75 -16.71
N ALA A 616 15.15 4.06 -16.82
CA ALA A 616 16.48 4.67 -16.69
C ALA A 616 17.06 4.46 -15.30
N ALA A 617 16.28 4.66 -14.24
CA ALA A 617 16.72 4.43 -12.86
C ALA A 617 17.08 2.96 -12.62
N ASP A 618 16.23 2.02 -13.02
CA ASP A 618 16.47 0.58 -12.89
C ASP A 618 17.75 0.14 -13.61
N ARG A 619 18.04 0.71 -14.79
CA ARG A 619 19.25 0.43 -15.56
C ARG A 619 20.51 0.99 -14.91
N ILE A 620 20.45 2.20 -14.33
CA ILE A 620 21.55 2.81 -13.59
C ILE A 620 21.85 1.98 -12.34
N GLU A 621 20.81 1.58 -11.59
CA GLU A 621 20.96 0.75 -10.39
C GLU A 621 21.46 -0.65 -10.73
N ALA A 622 21.03 -1.21 -11.85
CA ALA A 622 21.56 -2.47 -12.39
C ALA A 622 23.07 -2.42 -12.65
N LEU A 623 23.59 -1.25 -13.02
CA LEU A 623 25.01 -1.01 -13.31
C LEU A 623 25.75 -0.37 -12.11
N GLY A 624 25.23 -0.56 -10.90
CA GLY A 624 25.88 -0.20 -9.63
C GLY A 624 25.75 1.25 -9.19
N GLY A 625 24.91 2.04 -9.88
CA GLY A 625 24.61 3.42 -9.50
C GLY A 625 23.51 3.49 -8.43
N LYS A 626 23.39 4.64 -7.79
CA LYS A 626 22.30 4.99 -6.87
C LYS A 626 21.55 6.19 -7.44
N VAL A 627 20.25 6.01 -7.74
CA VAL A 627 19.44 7.12 -8.25
C VAL A 627 18.78 7.89 -7.12
N THR A 628 18.90 9.23 -7.15
CA THR A 628 18.30 10.13 -6.16
C THR A 628 17.40 11.17 -6.83
N GLY A 629 16.42 11.66 -6.06
CA GLY A 629 15.42 12.60 -6.57
C GLY A 629 15.92 14.04 -6.70
N SER A 630 17.02 14.41 -6.04
CA SER A 630 17.52 15.79 -5.98
C SER A 630 19.03 15.89 -6.15
N VAL A 631 19.48 17.03 -6.66
CA VAL A 631 20.91 17.35 -6.84
C VAL A 631 21.48 17.90 -5.53
N SER A 632 22.54 17.28 -5.04
CA SER A 632 23.27 17.68 -3.85
C SER A 632 24.79 17.61 -4.09
N LYS A 633 25.60 18.05 -3.13
CA LYS A 633 27.07 17.91 -3.18
C LYS A 633 27.56 16.46 -3.29
N ASN A 634 26.69 15.50 -2.96
CA ASN A 634 26.98 14.07 -3.04
C ASN A 634 26.48 13.45 -4.38
N THR A 635 26.03 14.26 -5.32
CA THR A 635 25.64 13.81 -6.66
C THR A 635 26.88 13.77 -7.55
N ASP A 636 27.17 12.62 -8.13
CA ASP A 636 28.33 12.41 -9.00
C ASP A 636 28.01 12.69 -10.48
N LEU A 637 26.76 12.46 -10.88
CA LEU A 637 26.35 12.53 -12.26
C LEU A 637 24.89 13.00 -12.38
N LEU A 638 24.63 13.92 -13.32
CA LEU A 638 23.29 14.28 -13.74
C LEU A 638 23.05 13.81 -15.19
N ILE A 639 21.97 13.10 -15.42
CA ILE A 639 21.51 12.75 -16.77
C ILE A 639 20.37 13.68 -17.13
N ALA A 640 20.55 14.46 -18.18
CA ALA A 640 19.61 15.48 -18.62
C ALA A 640 18.93 15.06 -19.95
N GLY A 641 17.62 14.81 -19.87
CA GLY A 641 16.77 14.68 -21.07
C GLY A 641 16.26 16.04 -21.54
N GLU A 642 15.28 16.02 -22.46
CA GLU A 642 14.65 17.24 -22.97
C GLU A 642 13.96 18.05 -21.87
N LYS A 643 13.99 19.38 -21.99
CA LYS A 643 13.39 20.32 -21.03
C LYS A 643 13.90 20.13 -19.59
N ALA A 644 15.16 19.81 -19.43
CA ALA A 644 15.81 19.75 -18.12
C ALA A 644 15.69 21.12 -17.41
N GLY A 645 15.10 21.11 -16.20
CA GLY A 645 14.77 22.33 -15.44
C GLY A 645 15.85 22.72 -14.42
N SER A 646 15.42 23.19 -13.24
CA SER A 646 16.26 23.72 -12.15
C SER A 646 17.37 22.79 -11.67
N LYS A 647 17.20 21.47 -11.78
CA LYS A 647 18.22 20.47 -11.40
C LYS A 647 19.47 20.57 -12.29
N LEU A 648 19.31 20.89 -13.58
CA LEU A 648 20.44 21.09 -14.50
C LEU A 648 21.27 22.30 -14.07
N LYS A 649 20.60 23.42 -13.78
CA LYS A 649 21.29 24.64 -13.31
C LYS A 649 22.02 24.39 -12.01
N LYS A 650 21.34 23.74 -11.06
CA LYS A 650 21.95 23.40 -9.74
C LYS A 650 23.14 22.44 -9.88
N ALA A 651 23.12 21.49 -10.80
CA ALA A 651 24.24 20.60 -11.06
C ALA A 651 25.43 21.37 -11.65
N GLN A 652 25.17 22.29 -12.57
CA GLN A 652 26.18 23.17 -13.15
C GLN A 652 26.80 24.08 -12.09
N ASP A 653 25.99 24.69 -11.21
CA ASP A 653 26.43 25.54 -10.10
C ASP A 653 27.31 24.77 -9.10
N LEU A 654 27.06 23.50 -8.90
CA LEU A 654 27.82 22.60 -8.01
C LEU A 654 29.00 21.90 -8.71
N GLY A 655 29.22 22.14 -10.03
CA GLY A 655 30.28 21.50 -10.79
C GLY A 655 30.11 20.01 -11.02
N ILE A 656 28.86 19.50 -10.94
CA ILE A 656 28.53 18.10 -11.14
C ILE A 656 28.57 17.77 -12.64
N ARG A 657 29.12 16.61 -12.97
CA ARG A 657 29.16 16.15 -14.36
C ARG A 657 27.72 15.96 -14.89
N VAL A 658 27.43 16.59 -16.01
CA VAL A 658 26.15 16.47 -16.72
C VAL A 658 26.37 15.70 -18.02
N ILE A 659 25.51 14.73 -18.31
CA ILE A 659 25.46 14.02 -19.59
C ILE A 659 24.03 14.13 -20.18
N ASP A 660 23.94 14.05 -21.48
CA ASP A 660 22.66 13.94 -22.19
C ASP A 660 22.20 12.49 -22.31
N GLU A 661 21.01 12.30 -22.87
CA GLU A 661 20.41 10.98 -23.07
C GLU A 661 21.24 10.13 -24.05
N GLN A 662 21.85 10.72 -25.09
CA GLN A 662 22.67 9.99 -26.05
C GLN A 662 23.92 9.42 -25.39
N THR A 663 24.62 10.22 -24.59
CA THR A 663 25.76 9.73 -23.78
C THR A 663 25.33 8.66 -22.78
N PHE A 664 24.13 8.80 -22.23
CA PHE A 664 23.57 7.78 -21.34
C PHE A 664 23.34 6.44 -22.07
N LEU A 665 22.79 6.46 -23.30
CA LEU A 665 22.61 5.28 -24.13
C LEU A 665 23.95 4.61 -24.45
N GLU A 666 24.96 5.37 -24.83
CA GLU A 666 26.32 4.87 -25.04
C GLU A 666 26.90 4.20 -23.81
N MET A 667 26.69 4.79 -22.63
CA MET A 667 27.12 4.20 -21.33
C MET A 667 26.36 2.91 -20.99
N LEU A 668 25.15 2.72 -21.52
CA LEU A 668 24.38 1.48 -21.39
C LEU A 668 24.79 0.39 -22.39
N GLY A 669 25.70 0.70 -23.33
CA GLY A 669 26.12 -0.23 -24.39
C GLY A 669 25.05 -0.47 -25.45
N GLN A 670 24.10 0.45 -25.59
CA GLN A 670 23.10 0.45 -26.66
C GLN A 670 23.56 1.47 -27.71
N GLU A 671 24.20 1.00 -28.75
CA GLU A 671 24.34 1.74 -30.02
C GLU A 671 23.03 1.60 -30.82
N ASP A 672 22.61 2.68 -31.51
CA ASP A 672 21.39 2.76 -32.33
C ASP A 672 21.18 1.58 -33.27
#